data_40dc72e4205c21ee0ed034bf5faec82b
#
_entry.id   40dc72e4205c21ee0ed034bf5faec82b
#
_cell.length_a   1.000
_cell.length_b   1.000
_cell.length_c   1.000
_cell.angle_alpha   90.00
_cell.angle_beta   90.00
_cell.angle_gamma   90.00
#
_symmetry.space_group_name_H-M   'P 1'
#
loop_
_entity.id
_entity.type
_entity.pdbx_description
1 polymer ?
#
loop_
_entity_poly.entity_id
_entity_poly.type
_entity_poly.pdbx_seq_one_letter_code
_entity_poly.pdbx_strand_id
1 'polypeptide(L)'
;MFDDFLADLRKPSIEKYDWMNDVELILGTKENLTQAIDECIASEIYGCDIETTGLDNRVFDGRTVDSIVGIGLAPTPDKAYYFPIGHRAGSEYNIPWSMVGKEFGRLFHPDTKANPVFHNIAFDSVFLEYNGFFPLGVDRWDDHKKWEDTLIVKYLLNPRQKGGRGLKALSDQLCGMKMIELNELIPDEKIKDYATLDPSWEPCVWYAAADPLCTLRVWNILRGQYVDAPEHSDSIYNLEKMCLVSVSWMHRSRVYVDRNRALESCKEGQRLWWESLLEVYDGASEILGRDITPNYLRIMKGEIKGAINIFEPDDVGNDSKMSYKIRVDEARKEAKRNYPDPVQVISKNVALVGKEAGTEKIDFPIVYDIMSPQQLGLLFRELKVPNLIASEKSGQVVTAGDVLDDVIEKAEKDFPFMGKVKNLRFLSKALGQYLIPFVEDVGKDGTLKPRFDQFAADTGRFSCKSTSKPWEVKDGGCRVPFQGIPAYGKDKDKKPAIISYMRDCIASRGDGWWLVAIDYAGVELRLVTNLSKEPLWVKAFFECSDCGKQYPQEMNDDNIPKATPTYCVCGSDRIGDLHTVTAVAFYGENAKNLPDWKDKRGNGKGCNFALSYGGTGKAVQRTIGCSAQEGEEKYRKFTGTYKTLAKWWTHQHDFGRKHGYVKTAFGRVQPLPDINEGDFRKKSKDERKAVNGPVQGTSADITKLAMSLIYKEVKKRGWFDKLKMILTVHDEIVFEIHEDVIGEAIPVLTNLMSRNKGIANQGWAVPLLVDVEIGKTWGVPYDLKDLKRGYKEKLVPDGVDEEGKKKYKEIQVPVPESLGRIFYEQGSEEQAPKKEVKSEPSKPVYTIGELTKEEARNVALWLVENEGGIVQYNNKDVSALFI
;
A
#
# COMPACT_ATOMS: atom_id res chain seq x y z
N MET A 1 -39.48 24.50 -28.25
CA MET A 1 -40.77 24.60 -27.45
C MET A 1 -41.42 23.24 -27.23
N PHE A 2 -41.72 22.39 -28.25
CA PHE A 2 -42.29 21.05 -27.99
C PHE A 2 -41.24 20.05 -27.46
N ASP A 3 -40.03 20.09 -27.95
CA ASP A 3 -38.90 19.27 -27.45
C ASP A 3 -38.47 19.74 -26.07
N ASP A 4 -38.50 21.02 -25.75
CA ASP A 4 -38.22 21.58 -24.43
C ASP A 4 -39.30 21.15 -23.43
N PHE A 5 -40.57 21.16 -23.83
CA PHE A 5 -41.68 20.66 -23.02
C PHE A 5 -41.60 19.17 -22.75
N LEU A 6 -41.18 18.36 -23.75
CA LEU A 6 -40.94 16.92 -23.56
C LEU A 6 -39.71 16.62 -22.70
N ALA A 7 -38.68 17.49 -22.75
CA ALA A 7 -37.51 17.40 -21.87
C ALA A 7 -37.91 17.69 -20.40
N ASP A 8 -38.74 18.69 -20.17
CA ASP A 8 -39.23 19.00 -18.82
C ASP A 8 -40.13 17.92 -18.22
N LEU A 9 -40.93 17.23 -19.04
CA LEU A 9 -41.75 16.10 -18.60
C LEU A 9 -40.89 14.85 -18.23
N ARG A 10 -39.64 14.82 -18.61
CA ARG A 10 -38.71 13.71 -18.29
C ARG A 10 -37.85 13.98 -17.07
N LYS A 11 -37.88 15.23 -16.52
CA LYS A 11 -37.13 15.54 -15.31
C LYS A 11 -37.76 14.81 -14.12
N PRO A 12 -36.96 14.13 -13.27
CA PRO A 12 -37.47 13.48 -12.06
C PRO A 12 -38.10 14.52 -11.13
N SER A 13 -39.23 14.15 -10.50
CA SER A 13 -39.83 14.99 -9.44
C SER A 13 -38.99 14.77 -8.16
N ILE A 14 -38.29 15.80 -7.72
CA ILE A 14 -37.47 15.80 -6.51
C ILE A 14 -38.07 16.75 -5.51
N GLU A 15 -38.41 16.25 -4.33
CA GLU A 15 -38.93 17.05 -3.24
C GLU A 15 -37.77 17.66 -2.44
N LYS A 16 -37.97 18.95 -2.07
CA LYS A 16 -37.04 19.67 -1.21
C LYS A 16 -37.11 19.09 0.20
N TYR A 17 -35.97 18.73 0.80
CA TYR A 17 -35.96 18.32 2.21
C TYR A 17 -36.29 19.48 3.14
N ASP A 18 -36.98 19.21 4.27
CA ASP A 18 -37.44 20.23 5.22
C ASP A 18 -36.36 21.22 5.66
N TRP A 19 -35.15 20.71 5.96
CA TRP A 19 -34.03 21.54 6.40
C TRP A 19 -33.58 22.58 5.34
N MET A 20 -33.81 22.29 4.05
CA MET A 20 -33.43 23.18 2.95
C MET A 20 -34.32 24.43 2.89
N ASN A 21 -35.47 24.46 3.63
CA ASN A 21 -36.31 25.61 3.74
C ASN A 21 -35.80 26.65 4.76
N ASP A 22 -34.88 26.21 5.65
CA ASP A 22 -34.31 27.05 6.71
C ASP A 22 -32.94 27.65 6.30
N VAL A 23 -32.53 27.49 5.03
CA VAL A 23 -31.25 27.97 4.50
C VAL A 23 -31.39 28.57 3.12
N GLU A 24 -30.43 29.39 2.74
CA GLU A 24 -30.34 30.01 1.43
C GLU A 24 -29.47 29.18 0.49
N LEU A 25 -30.06 28.41 -0.46
CA LEU A 25 -29.37 27.72 -1.54
C LEU A 25 -29.58 28.52 -2.84
N ILE A 26 -28.53 29.22 -3.28
CA ILE A 26 -28.65 30.30 -4.27
C ILE A 26 -27.94 29.87 -5.58
N LEU A 27 -28.65 30.05 -6.72
CA LEU A 27 -28.01 30.04 -8.02
C LEU A 27 -27.05 31.22 -8.13
N GLY A 28 -25.80 30.95 -8.33
CA GLY A 28 -24.76 31.93 -8.58
C GLY A 28 -24.90 32.53 -9.97
N THR A 29 -24.84 33.84 -10.04
CA THR A 29 -24.95 34.64 -11.28
C THR A 29 -23.77 35.61 -11.41
N LYS A 30 -23.61 36.21 -12.58
CA LYS A 30 -22.60 37.25 -12.80
C LYS A 30 -22.72 38.41 -11.82
N GLU A 31 -23.96 38.74 -11.45
CA GLU A 31 -24.32 39.89 -10.61
C GLU A 31 -23.97 39.65 -9.14
N ASN A 32 -24.11 38.41 -8.64
CA ASN A 32 -23.86 38.10 -7.23
C ASN A 32 -22.50 37.45 -6.97
N LEU A 33 -21.70 37.12 -8.02
CA LEU A 33 -20.41 36.48 -7.90
C LEU A 33 -19.42 37.24 -7.00
N THR A 34 -19.22 38.52 -7.27
CA THR A 34 -18.29 39.35 -6.48
C THR A 34 -18.72 39.42 -5.02
N GLN A 35 -20.03 39.58 -4.74
CA GLN A 35 -20.57 39.57 -3.39
C GLN A 35 -20.30 38.26 -2.66
N ALA A 36 -20.55 37.12 -3.28
CA ALA A 36 -20.32 35.81 -2.70
C ALA A 36 -18.84 35.57 -2.38
N ILE A 37 -17.92 35.99 -3.27
CA ILE A 37 -16.50 35.95 -3.05
C ILE A 37 -16.07 36.85 -1.87
N ASP A 38 -16.62 38.07 -1.77
CA ASP A 38 -16.33 38.98 -0.66
C ASP A 38 -16.85 38.41 0.68
N GLU A 39 -18.04 37.80 0.70
CA GLU A 39 -18.58 37.09 1.86
C GLU A 39 -17.65 35.94 2.31
N CYS A 40 -17.13 35.11 1.37
CA CYS A 40 -16.17 34.05 1.68
C CYS A 40 -14.81 34.59 2.16
N ILE A 41 -14.32 35.70 1.59
CA ILE A 41 -13.08 36.33 2.02
C ILE A 41 -13.22 36.93 3.43
N ALA A 42 -14.40 37.46 3.76
CA ALA A 42 -14.70 38.04 5.07
C ALA A 42 -14.87 36.98 6.18
N SER A 43 -15.19 35.72 5.81
CA SER A 43 -15.28 34.62 6.76
C SER A 43 -13.88 34.05 7.02
N GLU A 44 -13.63 33.54 8.23
CA GLU A 44 -12.37 32.86 8.52
C GLU A 44 -12.27 31.50 7.80
N ILE A 45 -13.42 30.84 7.67
CA ILE A 45 -13.59 29.50 7.09
C ILE A 45 -14.91 29.48 6.30
N TYR A 46 -14.85 28.90 5.10
CA TYR A 46 -16.01 28.72 4.23
C TYR A 46 -16.03 27.32 3.61
N GLY A 47 -17.22 26.77 3.34
CA GLY A 47 -17.39 25.50 2.64
C GLY A 47 -17.08 25.65 1.14
N CYS A 48 -16.41 24.67 0.54
CA CYS A 48 -16.14 24.62 -0.88
C CYS A 48 -16.29 23.21 -1.41
N ASP A 49 -16.90 23.08 -2.59
CA ASP A 49 -17.08 21.83 -3.33
C ASP A 49 -17.12 22.11 -4.84
N ILE A 50 -16.82 21.10 -5.68
CA ILE A 50 -16.89 21.22 -7.13
C ILE A 50 -17.75 20.14 -7.76
N GLU A 51 -18.48 20.50 -8.80
CA GLU A 51 -19.18 19.57 -9.68
C GLU A 51 -18.39 19.38 -10.97
N THR A 52 -18.34 18.15 -11.49
CA THR A 52 -17.50 17.77 -12.64
C THR A 52 -18.27 16.95 -13.67
N THR A 53 -17.72 16.86 -14.90
CA THR A 53 -18.27 15.99 -15.97
C THR A 53 -18.08 14.51 -15.69
N GLY A 54 -17.20 14.16 -14.74
CA GLY A 54 -16.90 12.79 -14.32
C GLY A 54 -15.80 12.77 -13.26
N LEU A 55 -15.29 11.58 -12.96
CA LEU A 55 -14.35 11.36 -11.87
C LEU A 55 -12.88 11.22 -12.33
N ASP A 56 -12.58 11.44 -13.63
CA ASP A 56 -11.25 11.27 -14.17
C ASP A 56 -10.42 12.56 -14.07
N ASN A 57 -9.65 12.67 -13.02
CA ASN A 57 -8.77 13.79 -12.75
C ASN A 57 -7.33 13.63 -13.30
N ARG A 58 -7.14 12.75 -14.31
CA ARG A 58 -5.84 12.66 -15.01
C ARG A 58 -5.52 13.98 -15.74
N VAL A 59 -4.26 14.33 -15.75
CA VAL A 59 -3.78 15.54 -16.41
C VAL A 59 -3.08 15.18 -17.72
N PHE A 60 -3.57 15.75 -18.83
CA PHE A 60 -2.96 15.70 -20.16
C PHE A 60 -2.84 17.13 -20.73
N ASP A 61 -1.70 17.47 -21.26
CA ASP A 61 -1.43 18.80 -21.81
C ASP A 61 -1.85 19.96 -20.88
N GLY A 62 -1.61 19.75 -19.57
CA GLY A 62 -1.93 20.76 -18.57
C GLY A 62 -3.42 20.91 -18.22
N ARG A 63 -4.27 19.94 -18.60
CA ARG A 63 -5.71 19.92 -18.26
C ARG A 63 -6.14 18.55 -17.75
N THR A 64 -7.16 18.54 -16.89
CA THR A 64 -7.80 17.29 -16.48
C THR A 64 -8.64 16.68 -17.59
N VAL A 65 -8.80 15.34 -17.60
CA VAL A 65 -9.62 14.62 -18.59
C VAL A 65 -11.09 15.04 -18.47
N ASP A 66 -11.63 14.97 -17.25
CA ASP A 66 -12.92 15.57 -16.95
C ASP A 66 -12.73 17.04 -16.58
N SER A 67 -13.80 17.82 -16.65
CA SER A 67 -13.76 19.26 -16.47
C SER A 67 -14.66 19.68 -15.30
N ILE A 68 -14.38 20.84 -14.71
CA ILE A 68 -15.27 21.46 -13.74
C ILE A 68 -16.53 21.95 -14.46
N VAL A 69 -17.68 21.62 -13.89
CA VAL A 69 -19.00 22.06 -14.36
C VAL A 69 -19.50 23.23 -13.51
N GLY A 70 -19.18 23.27 -12.23
CA GLY A 70 -19.53 24.35 -11.35
C GLY A 70 -18.79 24.30 -10.02
N ILE A 71 -18.89 25.38 -9.26
CA ILE A 71 -18.29 25.50 -7.91
C ILE A 71 -19.36 25.93 -6.91
N GLY A 72 -19.44 25.17 -5.83
CA GLY A 72 -20.27 25.49 -4.67
C GLY A 72 -19.45 26.21 -3.59
N LEU A 73 -19.98 27.28 -3.03
CA LEU A 73 -19.37 28.05 -1.95
C LEU A 73 -20.38 28.29 -0.81
N ALA A 74 -20.01 28.06 0.44
CA ALA A 74 -20.80 28.36 1.62
C ALA A 74 -20.05 29.34 2.54
N PRO A 75 -20.30 30.65 2.46
CA PRO A 75 -19.69 31.64 3.34
C PRO A 75 -20.15 31.50 4.81
N THR A 76 -21.35 30.99 5.04
CA THR A 76 -21.91 30.75 6.37
C THR A 76 -22.64 29.40 6.44
N PRO A 77 -22.94 28.87 7.65
CA PRO A 77 -23.64 27.58 7.79
C PRO A 77 -25.11 27.57 7.32
N ASP A 78 -25.67 28.69 6.94
CA ASP A 78 -27.07 28.87 6.52
C ASP A 78 -27.22 29.45 5.11
N LYS A 79 -26.11 29.74 4.43
CA LYS A 79 -26.12 30.32 3.09
C LYS A 79 -25.05 29.67 2.20
N ALA A 80 -25.44 29.23 1.00
CA ALA A 80 -24.54 28.71 -0.01
C ALA A 80 -24.93 29.11 -1.42
N TYR A 81 -23.92 29.20 -2.27
CA TYR A 81 -24.04 29.55 -3.69
C TYR A 81 -23.53 28.38 -4.53
N TYR A 82 -24.16 28.14 -5.69
CA TYR A 82 -23.65 27.29 -6.74
C TYR A 82 -23.40 28.10 -8.00
N PHE A 83 -22.17 28.21 -8.48
CA PHE A 83 -21.76 28.94 -9.68
C PHE A 83 -21.58 27.98 -10.85
N PRO A 84 -22.53 27.96 -11.82
CA PRO A 84 -22.36 27.13 -13.04
C PRO A 84 -21.27 27.73 -13.93
N ILE A 85 -20.42 26.86 -14.52
CA ILE A 85 -19.25 27.28 -15.33
C ILE A 85 -19.20 26.50 -16.64
N GLY A 86 -19.53 25.21 -16.61
CA GLY A 86 -19.35 24.28 -17.72
C GLY A 86 -20.59 23.45 -18.06
N HIS A 87 -21.78 23.90 -17.70
CA HIS A 87 -23.02 23.24 -18.10
C HIS A 87 -23.23 23.28 -19.60
N ARG A 88 -23.69 22.16 -20.17
CA ARG A 88 -24.09 22.07 -21.58
C ARG A 88 -25.59 22.37 -21.76
N ALA A 89 -26.40 21.84 -20.84
CA ALA A 89 -27.79 22.25 -20.71
C ALA A 89 -27.85 23.53 -19.88
N GLY A 90 -28.67 24.55 -20.30
CA GLY A 90 -28.74 25.84 -19.63
C GLY A 90 -27.39 26.59 -19.63
N SER A 91 -26.65 26.50 -20.73
CA SER A 91 -25.31 27.10 -20.87
C SER A 91 -25.30 28.63 -20.75
N GLU A 92 -26.43 29.27 -20.92
CA GLU A 92 -26.64 30.71 -20.72
C GLU A 92 -26.45 31.15 -19.27
N TYR A 93 -26.59 30.22 -18.30
CA TYR A 93 -26.35 30.48 -16.87
C TYR A 93 -24.88 30.40 -16.50
N ASN A 94 -24.02 29.85 -17.38
CA ASN A 94 -22.59 29.71 -17.10
C ASN A 94 -21.93 31.07 -16.88
N ILE A 95 -21.13 31.15 -15.83
CA ILE A 95 -20.30 32.31 -15.54
C ILE A 95 -19.13 32.34 -16.55
N PRO A 96 -18.88 33.48 -17.23
CA PRO A 96 -17.75 33.58 -18.14
C PRO A 96 -16.39 33.31 -17.46
N TRP A 97 -15.54 32.53 -18.09
CA TRP A 97 -14.21 32.19 -17.58
C TRP A 97 -13.36 33.41 -17.17
N SER A 98 -13.49 34.54 -17.87
CA SER A 98 -12.79 35.78 -17.51
C SER A 98 -13.19 36.32 -16.13
N MET A 99 -14.46 36.17 -15.75
CA MET A 99 -14.94 36.55 -14.41
C MET A 99 -14.57 35.52 -13.37
N VAL A 100 -14.71 34.22 -13.71
CA VAL A 100 -14.31 33.12 -12.84
C VAL A 100 -12.83 33.24 -12.46
N GLY A 101 -11.92 33.33 -13.43
CA GLY A 101 -10.49 33.45 -13.17
C GLY A 101 -10.13 34.67 -12.31
N LYS A 102 -10.80 35.80 -12.51
CA LYS A 102 -10.58 37.02 -11.72
C LYS A 102 -11.04 36.84 -10.27
N GLU A 103 -12.29 36.46 -10.06
CA GLU A 103 -12.92 36.47 -8.73
C GLU A 103 -12.45 35.27 -7.87
N PHE A 104 -12.43 34.06 -8.43
CA PHE A 104 -11.88 32.93 -7.71
C PHE A 104 -10.35 33.04 -7.50
N GLY A 105 -9.63 33.72 -8.43
CA GLY A 105 -8.23 34.09 -8.22
C GLY A 105 -8.00 34.95 -6.97
N ARG A 106 -8.93 35.82 -6.61
CA ARG A 106 -8.93 36.59 -5.35
C ARG A 106 -9.18 35.67 -4.15
N LEU A 107 -10.20 34.82 -4.23
CA LEU A 107 -10.58 33.91 -3.14
C LEU A 107 -9.48 32.90 -2.80
N PHE A 108 -8.90 32.30 -3.83
CA PHE A 108 -7.86 31.28 -3.66
C PHE A 108 -6.43 31.86 -3.64
N HIS A 109 -6.25 33.16 -3.62
CA HIS A 109 -4.92 33.76 -3.52
C HIS A 109 -4.20 33.30 -2.23
N PRO A 110 -2.89 33.00 -2.27
CA PRO A 110 -2.15 32.54 -1.08
C PRO A 110 -2.20 33.50 0.11
N ASP A 111 -2.34 34.81 -0.15
CA ASP A 111 -2.41 35.82 0.90
C ASP A 111 -3.80 35.95 1.52
N THR A 112 -4.82 35.30 0.93
CA THR A 112 -6.18 35.32 1.49
C THR A 112 -6.19 34.55 2.81
N LYS A 113 -6.74 35.17 3.86
CA LYS A 113 -6.76 34.60 5.21
C LYS A 113 -7.82 33.53 5.40
N ALA A 114 -8.96 33.66 4.71
CA ALA A 114 -10.04 32.67 4.80
C ALA A 114 -9.65 31.34 4.17
N ASN A 115 -9.92 30.26 4.87
CA ASN A 115 -9.60 28.90 4.43
C ASN A 115 -10.85 28.16 3.93
N PRO A 116 -10.82 27.55 2.72
CA PRO A 116 -11.85 26.65 2.29
C PRO A 116 -11.82 25.34 3.10
N VAL A 117 -12.98 24.81 3.39
CA VAL A 117 -13.21 23.47 3.94
C VAL A 117 -13.76 22.58 2.83
N PHE A 118 -13.14 21.44 2.64
CA PHE A 118 -13.57 20.43 1.70
C PHE A 118 -13.96 19.13 2.42
N HIS A 119 -14.60 18.25 1.66
CA HIS A 119 -14.72 16.85 2.03
C HIS A 119 -13.94 15.98 1.05
N ASN A 120 -12.68 15.64 1.38
CA ASN A 120 -11.72 14.91 0.50
C ASN A 120 -11.11 15.80 -0.60
N ILE A 121 -10.46 16.88 -0.20
CA ILE A 121 -9.77 17.84 -1.08
C ILE A 121 -8.81 17.21 -2.12
N ALA A 122 -8.34 15.97 -1.89
CA ALA A 122 -7.49 15.26 -2.85
C ALA A 122 -8.14 15.12 -4.24
N PHE A 123 -9.47 15.15 -4.32
CA PHE A 123 -10.21 15.16 -5.58
C PHE A 123 -10.28 16.58 -6.14
N ASP A 124 -10.79 17.52 -5.38
CA ASP A 124 -11.10 18.89 -5.81
C ASP A 124 -9.86 19.68 -6.20
N SER A 125 -8.76 19.55 -5.43
CA SER A 125 -7.54 20.31 -5.66
C SER A 125 -6.93 20.09 -7.04
N VAL A 126 -7.03 18.87 -7.59
CA VAL A 126 -6.49 18.57 -8.94
C VAL A 126 -7.27 19.31 -10.01
N PHE A 127 -8.59 19.30 -9.94
CA PHE A 127 -9.44 20.02 -10.88
C PHE A 127 -9.22 21.52 -10.78
N LEU A 128 -9.18 22.06 -9.56
CA LEU A 128 -8.95 23.48 -9.32
C LEU A 128 -7.57 23.92 -9.84
N GLU A 129 -6.53 23.10 -9.67
CA GLU A 129 -5.17 23.39 -10.15
C GLU A 129 -5.07 23.42 -11.69
N TYR A 130 -5.68 22.46 -12.38
CA TYR A 130 -5.47 22.24 -13.81
C TYR A 130 -6.58 22.78 -14.72
N ASN A 131 -7.62 23.43 -14.18
CA ASN A 131 -8.67 24.09 -14.97
C ASN A 131 -8.56 25.62 -14.98
N GLY A 132 -7.40 26.17 -14.65
CA GLY A 132 -7.11 27.60 -14.82
C GLY A 132 -7.70 28.52 -13.74
N PHE A 133 -8.07 28.01 -12.58
CA PHE A 133 -8.51 28.80 -11.43
C PHE A 133 -7.38 29.54 -10.73
N PHE A 134 -6.13 29.23 -11.09
CA PHE A 134 -4.95 29.86 -10.50
C PHE A 134 -4.04 30.47 -11.57
N PRO A 135 -3.45 31.63 -11.30
CA PRO A 135 -2.28 32.06 -12.04
C PRO A 135 -1.20 30.98 -11.92
N LEU A 136 -0.62 30.57 -13.06
CA LEU A 136 0.50 29.64 -13.09
C LEU A 136 1.55 30.03 -12.05
N GLY A 137 1.83 29.15 -11.09
CA GLY A 137 2.86 29.34 -10.05
C GLY A 137 2.36 29.67 -8.66
N VAL A 138 1.05 29.68 -8.40
CA VAL A 138 0.50 29.91 -7.05
C VAL A 138 -0.06 28.62 -6.47
N ASP A 139 0.75 27.93 -5.69
CA ASP A 139 0.45 26.63 -5.11
C ASP A 139 -0.24 26.72 -3.74
N ARG A 140 -1.49 27.15 -3.69
CA ARG A 140 -2.23 27.19 -2.43
C ARG A 140 -2.46 25.82 -1.86
N TRP A 141 -2.68 24.82 -2.72
CA TRP A 141 -3.06 23.46 -2.30
C TRP A 141 -1.92 22.69 -1.66
N ASP A 142 -0.68 23.05 -1.97
CA ASP A 142 0.50 22.47 -1.34
C ASP A 142 0.77 23.00 0.07
N ASP A 143 0.25 24.19 0.40
CA ASP A 143 0.30 24.69 1.75
C ASP A 143 -0.88 24.14 2.57
N HIS A 144 -0.63 23.05 3.27
CA HIS A 144 -1.60 22.39 4.15
C HIS A 144 -2.24 23.31 5.21
N LYS A 145 -1.73 24.52 5.40
CA LYS A 145 -2.30 25.53 6.32
C LYS A 145 -3.40 26.38 5.69
N LYS A 146 -3.57 26.28 4.38
CA LYS A 146 -4.45 27.14 3.58
C LYS A 146 -5.79 26.49 3.21
N TRP A 147 -6.09 25.34 3.78
CA TRP A 147 -7.33 24.60 3.58
C TRP A 147 -7.59 23.63 4.72
N GLU A 148 -8.81 23.16 4.84
CA GLU A 148 -9.27 22.20 5.85
C GLU A 148 -10.03 21.05 5.20
N ASP A 149 -10.13 19.90 5.90
CA ASP A 149 -10.78 18.69 5.36
C ASP A 149 -11.52 17.90 6.44
N THR A 150 -12.82 17.72 6.24
CA THR A 150 -13.71 17.04 7.19
C THR A 150 -13.46 15.53 7.26
N LEU A 151 -13.03 14.89 6.16
CA LEU A 151 -12.73 13.45 6.12
C LEU A 151 -11.53 13.10 7.00
N ILE A 152 -10.51 13.97 7.01
CA ILE A 152 -9.33 13.80 7.85
C ILE A 152 -9.72 13.84 9.33
N VAL A 153 -10.47 14.89 9.74
CA VAL A 153 -10.89 15.04 11.14
C VAL A 153 -11.76 13.86 11.57
N LYS A 154 -12.71 13.44 10.74
CA LYS A 154 -13.57 12.29 11.02
C LYS A 154 -12.77 10.99 11.18
N TYR A 155 -11.76 10.80 10.33
CA TYR A 155 -10.87 9.65 10.46
C TYR A 155 -10.10 9.66 11.79
N LEU A 156 -9.52 10.78 12.16
CA LEU A 156 -8.72 10.89 13.39
C LEU A 156 -9.58 10.70 14.65
N LEU A 157 -10.82 11.21 14.67
CA LEU A 157 -11.75 11.00 15.78
C LEU A 157 -12.19 9.54 15.93
N ASN A 158 -12.38 8.83 14.81
CA ASN A 158 -12.78 7.41 14.84
C ASN A 158 -12.14 6.59 13.72
N PRO A 159 -10.85 6.22 13.86
CA PRO A 159 -10.12 5.48 12.83
C PRO A 159 -10.63 4.04 12.63
N ARG A 160 -11.40 3.47 13.59
CA ARG A 160 -12.00 2.13 13.49
C ARG A 160 -13.30 2.09 12.70
N GLN A 161 -13.94 3.22 12.46
CA GLN A 161 -15.19 3.28 11.70
C GLN A 161 -14.94 2.89 10.25
N LYS A 162 -15.55 1.80 9.81
CA LYS A 162 -15.56 1.37 8.41
C LYS A 162 -16.88 1.76 7.78
N GLY A 163 -16.83 2.66 6.80
CA GLY A 163 -18.03 3.21 6.16
C GLY A 163 -18.65 4.39 6.93
N GLY A 164 -19.61 5.06 6.32
CA GLY A 164 -20.31 6.22 6.88
C GLY A 164 -19.42 7.46 7.12
N ARG A 165 -18.29 7.55 6.40
CA ARG A 165 -17.39 8.71 6.43
C ARG A 165 -17.64 9.68 5.28
N GLY A 166 -18.47 9.34 4.29
CA GLY A 166 -18.84 10.23 3.19
C GLY A 166 -19.71 11.38 3.69
N LEU A 167 -19.65 12.51 2.98
CA LEU A 167 -20.32 13.76 3.38
C LEU A 167 -21.80 13.55 3.66
N LYS A 168 -22.54 12.88 2.78
CA LYS A 168 -23.99 12.67 2.94
C LYS A 168 -24.34 11.89 4.21
N ALA A 169 -23.57 10.83 4.51
CA ALA A 169 -23.74 10.06 5.74
C ALA A 169 -23.39 10.87 6.99
N LEU A 170 -22.38 11.74 6.92
CA LEU A 170 -21.99 12.60 8.04
C LEU A 170 -22.98 13.72 8.26
N SER A 171 -23.49 14.32 7.19
CA SER A 171 -24.52 15.37 7.25
C SER A 171 -25.80 14.86 7.90
N ASP A 172 -26.26 13.67 7.51
CA ASP A 172 -27.43 13.03 8.13
C ASP A 172 -27.19 12.70 9.61
N GLN A 173 -26.06 12.05 9.92
CA GLN A 173 -25.74 11.61 11.29
C GLN A 173 -25.47 12.73 12.29
N LEU A 174 -24.78 13.80 11.86
CA LEU A 174 -24.30 14.86 12.75
C LEU A 174 -25.21 16.08 12.74
N CYS A 175 -25.83 16.38 11.59
CA CYS A 175 -26.63 17.59 11.41
C CYS A 175 -28.11 17.28 11.23
N GLY A 176 -28.52 16.01 11.07
CA GLY A 176 -29.90 15.64 10.72
C GLY A 176 -30.30 16.07 9.31
N MET A 177 -29.33 16.31 8.42
CA MET A 177 -29.54 16.86 7.09
C MET A 177 -29.35 15.79 6.04
N LYS A 178 -30.41 15.17 5.62
CA LYS A 178 -30.41 14.24 4.47
C LYS A 178 -30.15 15.03 3.18
N MET A 179 -29.28 14.53 2.34
CA MET A 179 -28.86 15.17 1.08
C MET A 179 -29.39 14.40 -0.14
N ILE A 180 -29.65 15.12 -1.22
CA ILE A 180 -30.05 14.53 -2.51
C ILE A 180 -28.91 13.67 -3.07
N GLU A 181 -29.22 12.51 -3.64
CA GLU A 181 -28.24 11.65 -4.29
C GLU A 181 -28.15 11.95 -5.79
N LEU A 182 -26.95 11.85 -6.39
CA LEU A 182 -26.76 12.13 -7.82
C LEU A 182 -27.65 11.24 -8.73
N ASN A 183 -27.92 10.01 -8.33
CA ASN A 183 -28.79 9.10 -9.07
C ASN A 183 -30.28 9.48 -9.00
N GLU A 184 -30.68 10.34 -8.07
CA GLU A 184 -32.00 10.93 -8.05
C GLU A 184 -32.14 12.01 -9.15
N LEU A 185 -31.06 12.80 -9.38
CA LEU A 185 -30.99 13.80 -10.44
C LEU A 185 -30.78 13.19 -11.83
N ILE A 186 -29.90 12.18 -11.89
CA ILE A 186 -29.51 11.49 -13.13
C ILE A 186 -29.76 9.99 -12.93
N PRO A 187 -30.99 9.51 -13.21
CA PRO A 187 -31.32 8.09 -12.97
C PRO A 187 -30.56 7.08 -13.84
N ASP A 188 -30.03 7.48 -14.99
CA ASP A 188 -29.21 6.58 -15.82
C ASP A 188 -27.82 6.41 -15.22
N GLU A 189 -27.54 5.24 -14.65
CA GLU A 189 -26.25 4.90 -14.05
C GLU A 189 -25.05 5.01 -15.02
N LYS A 190 -25.29 5.03 -16.32
CA LYS A 190 -24.25 5.18 -17.36
C LYS A 190 -23.87 6.64 -17.62
N ILE A 191 -24.71 7.57 -17.22
CA ILE A 191 -24.50 9.02 -17.41
C ILE A 191 -24.24 9.62 -16.03
N LYS A 192 -22.97 9.84 -15.70
CA LYS A 192 -22.58 10.54 -14.44
C LYS A 192 -21.98 11.91 -14.74
N ASP A 193 -22.58 12.61 -15.69
CA ASP A 193 -22.08 13.88 -16.20
C ASP A 193 -22.99 15.02 -15.74
N TYR A 194 -22.54 15.73 -14.72
CA TYR A 194 -23.31 16.85 -14.15
C TYR A 194 -23.59 17.99 -15.13
N ALA A 195 -22.76 18.13 -16.19
CA ALA A 195 -22.96 19.16 -17.22
C ALA A 195 -24.24 18.94 -18.07
N THR A 196 -24.86 17.78 -17.98
CA THR A 196 -26.16 17.50 -18.64
C THR A 196 -27.37 18.09 -17.92
N LEU A 197 -27.22 18.54 -16.68
CA LEU A 197 -28.25 19.18 -15.90
C LEU A 197 -28.34 20.67 -16.24
N ASP A 198 -29.57 21.20 -16.23
CA ASP A 198 -29.83 22.62 -16.43
C ASP A 198 -29.76 23.33 -15.07
N PRO A 199 -28.88 24.34 -14.89
CA PRO A 199 -28.76 25.07 -13.63
C PRO A 199 -30.04 25.84 -13.22
N SER A 200 -30.96 26.16 -14.17
CA SER A 200 -32.24 26.78 -13.85
C SER A 200 -33.24 25.83 -13.18
N TRP A 201 -32.98 24.52 -13.22
CA TRP A 201 -33.76 23.52 -12.52
C TRP A 201 -33.32 23.48 -11.06
N GLU A 202 -34.21 23.94 -10.16
CA GLU A 202 -33.91 24.13 -8.74
C GLU A 202 -33.23 22.94 -8.05
N PRO A 203 -33.62 21.66 -8.28
CA PRO A 203 -32.92 20.55 -7.69
C PRO A 203 -31.44 20.44 -8.07
N CYS A 204 -31.01 20.91 -9.24
CA CYS A 204 -29.60 21.02 -9.59
C CYS A 204 -28.84 21.94 -8.62
N VAL A 205 -29.43 23.12 -8.33
CA VAL A 205 -28.86 24.09 -7.37
C VAL A 205 -28.90 23.52 -5.93
N TRP A 206 -30.03 22.90 -5.54
CA TRP A 206 -30.15 22.34 -4.18
C TRP A 206 -29.06 21.26 -3.92
N TYR A 207 -28.79 20.43 -4.90
CA TYR A 207 -27.73 19.42 -4.80
C TYR A 207 -26.35 20.08 -4.62
N ALA A 208 -25.93 20.90 -5.57
CA ALA A 208 -24.58 21.44 -5.64
C ALA A 208 -24.26 22.52 -4.59
N ALA A 209 -25.28 23.27 -4.12
CA ALA A 209 -25.11 24.24 -3.03
C ALA A 209 -25.20 23.59 -1.64
N ALA A 210 -25.91 22.44 -1.52
CA ALA A 210 -25.94 21.70 -0.25
C ALA A 210 -24.58 21.10 0.12
N ASP A 211 -23.78 20.64 -0.83
CA ASP A 211 -22.51 19.97 -0.55
C ASP A 211 -21.53 20.88 0.22
N PRO A 212 -21.20 22.13 -0.19
CA PRO A 212 -20.36 23.02 0.59
C PRO A 212 -21.01 23.49 1.90
N LEU A 213 -22.33 23.68 1.96
CA LEU A 213 -23.02 24.06 3.20
C LEU A 213 -22.95 22.94 4.25
N CYS A 214 -23.25 21.72 3.85
CA CYS A 214 -23.15 20.54 4.72
C CYS A 214 -21.70 20.30 5.14
N THR A 215 -20.74 20.50 4.24
CA THR A 215 -19.31 20.40 4.55
C THR A 215 -18.92 21.37 5.67
N LEU A 216 -19.37 22.62 5.60
CA LEU A 216 -19.07 23.62 6.64
C LEU A 216 -19.74 23.29 7.98
N ARG A 217 -21.00 22.84 7.98
CA ARG A 217 -21.69 22.40 9.22
C ARG A 217 -21.03 21.17 9.85
N VAL A 218 -20.72 20.18 9.05
CA VAL A 218 -19.98 18.96 9.48
C VAL A 218 -18.61 19.34 10.05
N TRP A 219 -17.90 20.27 9.40
CA TRP A 219 -16.62 20.79 9.90
C TRP A 219 -16.74 21.39 11.29
N ASN A 220 -17.69 22.30 11.49
CA ASN A 220 -17.86 22.98 12.78
C ASN A 220 -18.07 21.98 13.93
N ILE A 221 -18.86 20.93 13.70
CA ILE A 221 -19.10 19.89 14.70
C ILE A 221 -17.84 19.02 14.91
N LEU A 222 -17.27 18.51 13.84
CA LEU A 222 -16.12 17.61 13.94
C LEU A 222 -14.88 18.30 14.50
N ARG A 223 -14.64 19.54 14.08
CA ARG A 223 -13.49 20.32 14.59
C ARG A 223 -13.67 20.66 16.07
N GLY A 224 -14.88 21.01 16.49
CA GLY A 224 -15.20 21.18 17.91
C GLY A 224 -14.90 19.91 18.71
N GLN A 225 -15.41 18.76 18.29
CA GLN A 225 -15.14 17.46 18.92
C GLN A 225 -13.64 17.14 18.98
N TYR A 226 -12.88 17.47 17.92
CA TYR A 226 -11.44 17.21 17.85
C TYR A 226 -10.63 18.08 18.82
N VAL A 227 -10.99 19.35 18.95
CA VAL A 227 -10.34 20.31 19.86
C VAL A 227 -10.66 20.00 21.32
N ASP A 228 -11.91 19.60 21.60
CA ASP A 228 -12.37 19.25 22.95
C ASP A 228 -11.77 17.93 23.46
N ALA A 229 -11.18 17.12 22.59
CA ALA A 229 -10.55 15.83 22.93
C ALA A 229 -9.02 16.02 23.13
N PRO A 230 -8.53 16.15 24.38
CA PRO A 230 -7.14 16.52 24.69
C PRO A 230 -6.10 15.47 24.27
N GLU A 231 -6.55 14.27 23.96
CA GLU A 231 -5.69 13.22 23.41
C GLU A 231 -5.26 13.48 21.96
N HIS A 232 -6.00 14.24 21.17
CA HIS A 232 -5.67 14.57 19.79
C HIS A 232 -4.70 15.73 19.67
N SER A 233 -4.02 15.83 18.53
CA SER A 233 -2.95 16.80 18.28
C SER A 233 -3.02 17.34 16.86
N ASP A 234 -2.96 18.64 16.70
CA ASP A 234 -2.89 19.30 15.39
C ASP A 234 -1.66 18.90 14.58
N SER A 235 -0.59 18.40 15.21
CA SER A 235 0.57 17.87 14.49
C SER A 235 0.21 16.64 13.63
N ILE A 236 -0.66 15.76 14.15
CA ILE A 236 -1.14 14.58 13.39
C ILE A 236 -2.15 15.01 12.32
N TYR A 237 -3.03 15.95 12.62
CA TYR A 237 -3.95 16.49 11.60
C TYR A 237 -3.17 17.13 10.43
N ASN A 238 -2.15 17.93 10.74
CA ASN A 238 -1.29 18.54 9.72
C ASN A 238 -0.45 17.49 8.96
N LEU A 239 0.00 16.42 9.62
CA LEU A 239 0.69 15.31 8.94
C LEU A 239 -0.23 14.63 7.92
N GLU A 240 -1.49 14.37 8.27
CA GLU A 240 -2.46 13.79 7.33
C GLU A 240 -2.75 14.72 6.16
N LYS A 241 -2.87 16.03 6.40
CA LYS A 241 -3.05 17.03 5.34
C LYS A 241 -1.85 17.05 4.37
N MET A 242 -0.62 17.11 4.88
CA MET A 242 0.58 17.06 4.05
C MET A 242 0.68 15.75 3.24
N CYS A 243 0.32 14.63 3.87
CA CYS A 243 0.34 13.33 3.24
C CYS A 243 -0.67 13.24 2.10
N LEU A 244 -1.86 13.85 2.26
CA LEU A 244 -2.90 13.83 1.24
C LEU A 244 -2.44 14.45 -0.09
N VAL A 245 -1.66 15.54 -0.03
CA VAL A 245 -1.03 16.14 -1.23
C VAL A 245 -0.10 15.15 -1.91
N SER A 246 0.72 14.45 -1.15
CA SER A 246 1.66 13.45 -1.68
C SER A 246 0.94 12.24 -2.30
N VAL A 247 -0.15 11.79 -1.68
CA VAL A 247 -1.01 10.71 -2.20
C VAL A 247 -1.67 11.14 -3.51
N SER A 248 -2.16 12.37 -3.60
CA SER A 248 -2.71 12.92 -4.85
C SER A 248 -1.67 12.92 -5.97
N TRP A 249 -0.43 13.33 -5.68
CA TRP A 249 0.68 13.23 -6.63
C TRP A 249 0.96 11.78 -7.05
N MET A 250 1.02 10.83 -6.10
CA MET A 250 1.25 9.42 -6.40
C MET A 250 0.13 8.84 -7.30
N HIS A 251 -1.14 9.20 -7.07
CA HIS A 251 -2.25 8.79 -7.91
C HIS A 251 -2.14 9.34 -9.34
N ARG A 252 -1.66 10.58 -9.52
CA ARG A 252 -1.40 11.20 -10.84
C ARG A 252 -0.18 10.60 -11.52
N SER A 253 0.84 10.22 -10.77
CA SER A 253 2.07 9.59 -11.29
C SER A 253 1.81 8.26 -11.97
N ARG A 254 0.84 7.47 -11.48
CA ARG A 254 0.41 6.17 -12.00
C ARG A 254 1.55 5.14 -12.06
N VAL A 255 1.22 3.90 -12.32
CA VAL A 255 2.17 2.79 -12.44
C VAL A 255 2.20 2.31 -13.88
N TYR A 256 3.36 2.33 -14.50
CA TYR A 256 3.53 1.76 -15.83
C TYR A 256 3.66 0.23 -15.75
N VAL A 257 2.95 -0.46 -16.64
CA VAL A 257 2.92 -1.92 -16.73
C VAL A 257 3.36 -2.36 -18.12
N ASP A 258 4.37 -3.21 -18.17
CA ASP A 258 4.74 -3.92 -19.40
C ASP A 258 3.66 -4.97 -19.71
N ARG A 259 2.72 -4.58 -20.57
CA ARG A 259 1.58 -5.40 -20.95
C ARG A 259 1.99 -6.71 -21.63
N ASN A 260 3.07 -6.71 -22.41
CA ASN A 260 3.54 -7.90 -23.11
C ASN A 260 4.08 -8.93 -22.10
N ARG A 261 4.89 -8.47 -21.16
CA ARG A 261 5.39 -9.31 -20.06
C ARG A 261 4.24 -9.82 -19.17
N ALA A 262 3.25 -8.99 -18.89
CA ALA A 262 2.06 -9.41 -18.14
C ALA A 262 1.28 -10.49 -18.90
N LEU A 263 1.14 -10.38 -20.20
CA LEU A 263 0.49 -11.36 -21.07
C LEU A 263 1.23 -12.71 -21.08
N GLU A 264 2.56 -12.69 -21.23
CA GLU A 264 3.40 -13.90 -21.15
C GLU A 264 3.28 -14.58 -19.78
N SER A 265 3.32 -13.78 -18.70
CA SER A 265 3.15 -14.28 -17.34
C SER A 265 1.75 -14.85 -17.09
N CYS A 266 0.72 -14.26 -17.71
CA CYS A 266 -0.64 -14.79 -17.71
C CYS A 266 -0.75 -16.16 -18.37
N LYS A 267 -0.17 -16.31 -19.56
CA LYS A 267 -0.15 -17.56 -20.31
C LYS A 267 0.50 -18.67 -19.50
N GLU A 268 1.70 -18.42 -19.01
CA GLU A 268 2.44 -19.40 -18.20
C GLU A 268 1.70 -19.70 -16.88
N GLY A 269 1.14 -18.70 -16.22
CA GLY A 269 0.35 -18.88 -15.02
C GLY A 269 -0.89 -19.74 -15.24
N GLN A 270 -1.58 -19.56 -16.35
CA GLN A 270 -2.75 -20.37 -16.72
C GLN A 270 -2.36 -21.81 -17.03
N ARG A 271 -1.25 -22.03 -17.74
CA ARG A 271 -0.69 -23.36 -18.01
C ARG A 271 -0.41 -24.10 -16.70
N LEU A 272 0.36 -23.49 -15.81
CA LEU A 272 0.71 -24.07 -14.50
C LEU A 272 -0.52 -24.31 -13.61
N TRP A 273 -1.50 -23.40 -13.67
CA TRP A 273 -2.76 -23.55 -12.95
C TRP A 273 -3.54 -24.76 -13.44
N TRP A 274 -3.62 -24.92 -14.76
CA TRP A 274 -4.31 -26.07 -15.40
C TRP A 274 -3.62 -27.38 -15.04
N GLU A 275 -2.33 -27.48 -15.18
CA GLU A 275 -1.53 -28.65 -14.80
C GLU A 275 -1.74 -29.02 -13.33
N SER A 276 -1.61 -28.03 -12.42
CA SER A 276 -1.83 -28.25 -10.99
C SER A 276 -3.27 -28.71 -10.67
N LEU A 277 -4.26 -28.19 -11.41
CA LEU A 277 -5.66 -28.60 -11.26
C LEU A 277 -5.85 -30.07 -11.62
N LEU A 278 -5.33 -30.50 -12.76
CA LEU A 278 -5.40 -31.89 -13.21
C LEU A 278 -4.70 -32.85 -12.25
N GLU A 279 -3.48 -32.49 -11.81
CA GLU A 279 -2.73 -33.31 -10.85
C GLU A 279 -3.47 -33.50 -9.51
N VAL A 280 -4.21 -32.48 -9.04
CA VAL A 280 -5.03 -32.63 -7.83
C VAL A 280 -6.20 -33.60 -8.05
N TYR A 281 -6.88 -33.54 -9.20
CA TYR A 281 -7.99 -34.46 -9.51
C TYR A 281 -7.46 -35.88 -9.70
N ASP A 282 -6.39 -36.07 -10.44
CA ASP A 282 -5.79 -37.38 -10.71
C ASP A 282 -5.31 -38.02 -9.39
N GLY A 283 -4.53 -37.33 -8.57
CA GLY A 283 -4.06 -37.86 -7.30
C GLY A 283 -5.15 -38.14 -6.28
N ALA A 284 -6.19 -37.30 -6.19
CA ALA A 284 -7.31 -37.55 -5.29
C ALA A 284 -8.21 -38.70 -5.81
N SER A 285 -8.43 -38.80 -7.12
CA SER A 285 -9.18 -39.89 -7.75
C SER A 285 -8.51 -41.25 -7.56
N GLU A 286 -7.18 -41.32 -7.70
CA GLU A 286 -6.38 -42.51 -7.46
C GLU A 286 -6.56 -43.04 -6.04
N ILE A 287 -6.44 -42.18 -5.02
CA ILE A 287 -6.61 -42.57 -3.61
C ILE A 287 -8.03 -43.00 -3.31
N LEU A 288 -9.05 -42.36 -3.89
CA LEU A 288 -10.47 -42.70 -3.69
C LEU A 288 -10.92 -43.94 -4.54
N GLY A 289 -10.11 -44.40 -5.50
CA GLY A 289 -10.43 -45.47 -6.40
C GLY A 289 -11.61 -45.16 -7.35
N ARG A 290 -11.92 -43.87 -7.55
CA ARG A 290 -12.98 -43.39 -8.44
C ARG A 290 -12.68 -42.03 -9.02
N ASP A 291 -13.16 -41.76 -10.25
CA ASP A 291 -13.01 -40.42 -10.85
C ASP A 291 -13.97 -39.42 -10.18
N ILE A 292 -13.38 -38.34 -9.68
CA ILE A 292 -14.09 -37.25 -9.01
C ILE A 292 -14.18 -35.98 -9.85
N THR A 293 -13.79 -36.04 -11.12
CA THR A 293 -13.72 -34.91 -12.05
C THR A 293 -15.12 -34.40 -12.43
N PRO A 294 -15.46 -33.13 -12.20
CA PRO A 294 -16.74 -32.57 -12.58
C PRO A 294 -16.86 -32.34 -14.09
N ASN A 295 -18.08 -32.37 -14.60
CA ASN A 295 -18.36 -32.31 -16.05
C ASN A 295 -17.84 -31.00 -16.70
N TYR A 296 -17.81 -29.88 -15.99
CA TYR A 296 -17.26 -28.66 -16.57
C TYR A 296 -15.77 -28.81 -16.93
N LEU A 297 -15.00 -29.59 -16.17
CA LEU A 297 -13.59 -29.87 -16.49
C LEU A 297 -13.46 -30.84 -17.65
N ARG A 298 -14.37 -31.85 -17.73
CA ARG A 298 -14.42 -32.78 -18.87
C ARG A 298 -14.79 -32.07 -20.18
N ILE A 299 -15.66 -31.03 -20.10
CA ILE A 299 -15.91 -30.10 -21.20
C ILE A 299 -14.61 -29.39 -21.60
N MET A 300 -13.89 -28.81 -20.63
CA MET A 300 -12.64 -28.10 -20.88
C MET A 300 -11.54 -29.00 -21.42
N LYS A 301 -11.48 -30.26 -21.03
CA LYS A 301 -10.59 -31.31 -21.61
C LYS A 301 -11.01 -31.78 -23.01
N GLY A 302 -12.17 -31.38 -23.50
CA GLY A 302 -12.74 -31.89 -24.77
C GLY A 302 -13.24 -33.35 -24.70
N GLU A 303 -13.38 -33.91 -23.51
CA GLU A 303 -13.93 -35.29 -23.30
C GLU A 303 -15.41 -35.36 -23.59
N ILE A 304 -16.14 -34.25 -23.46
CA ILE A 304 -17.56 -34.14 -23.79
C ILE A 304 -17.70 -33.52 -25.18
N LYS A 305 -18.09 -34.31 -26.20
CA LYS A 305 -18.23 -33.86 -27.59
C LYS A 305 -19.43 -32.91 -27.75
N GLY A 306 -19.23 -31.83 -28.53
CA GLY A 306 -20.29 -30.85 -28.86
C GLY A 306 -20.39 -29.69 -27.87
N ALA A 307 -19.61 -29.69 -26.81
CA ALA A 307 -19.43 -28.54 -25.92
C ALA A 307 -18.40 -27.55 -26.45
N ILE A 308 -18.48 -26.33 -25.98
CA ILE A 308 -17.64 -25.16 -26.39
C ILE A 308 -16.18 -25.54 -26.60
N ASN A 309 -15.60 -25.09 -27.71
CA ASN A 309 -14.21 -25.36 -28.03
C ASN A 309 -13.25 -24.83 -26.96
N ILE A 310 -12.66 -25.71 -26.30
CA ILE A 310 -11.39 -25.99 -25.62
C ILE A 310 -10.49 -24.79 -25.29
N PHE A 311 -10.04 -24.88 -24.05
CA PHE A 311 -8.93 -24.14 -23.46
C PHE A 311 -7.62 -24.45 -24.21
N GLU A 312 -7.20 -23.53 -25.09
CA GLU A 312 -5.82 -23.46 -25.54
C GLU A 312 -5.12 -22.31 -24.79
N PRO A 313 -4.06 -22.60 -24.02
CA PRO A 313 -3.34 -21.56 -23.26
C PRO A 313 -2.79 -20.42 -24.15
N ASP A 314 -2.57 -20.70 -25.42
CA ASP A 314 -1.99 -19.78 -26.40
C ASP A 314 -2.98 -18.76 -26.97
N ASP A 315 -4.29 -18.95 -26.79
CA ASP A 315 -5.32 -18.01 -27.25
C ASP A 315 -5.54 -16.79 -26.35
N VAL A 316 -4.83 -16.70 -25.25
CA VAL A 316 -4.88 -15.54 -24.37
C VAL A 316 -4.12 -14.39 -25.01
N GLY A 317 -4.82 -13.52 -25.74
CA GLY A 317 -4.20 -12.32 -26.31
C GLY A 317 -4.69 -11.85 -27.66
N ASN A 318 -5.44 -12.67 -28.42
CA ASN A 318 -5.98 -12.24 -29.71
C ASN A 318 -7.38 -11.63 -29.62
N ASP A 319 -8.11 -11.89 -28.55
CA ASP A 319 -9.39 -11.22 -28.29
C ASP A 319 -9.54 -10.94 -26.79
N SER A 320 -9.64 -9.67 -26.43
CA SER A 320 -9.61 -9.11 -25.08
C SER A 320 -10.78 -9.51 -24.16
N LYS A 321 -11.55 -10.53 -24.50
CA LYS A 321 -12.82 -10.86 -23.82
C LYS A 321 -12.85 -12.18 -23.08
N MET A 322 -11.82 -13.03 -23.16
CA MET A 322 -11.90 -14.36 -22.54
C MET A 322 -10.72 -14.65 -21.60
N SER A 323 -10.77 -14.10 -20.37
CA SER A 323 -9.93 -14.59 -19.28
C SER A 323 -10.26 -16.06 -18.96
N TYR A 324 -9.27 -16.82 -18.46
CA TYR A 324 -9.52 -18.22 -18.06
C TYR A 324 -10.73 -18.35 -17.11
N LYS A 325 -10.97 -17.34 -16.27
CA LYS A 325 -12.13 -17.29 -15.36
C LYS A 325 -13.45 -17.28 -16.12
N ILE A 326 -13.54 -16.51 -17.20
CA ILE A 326 -14.75 -16.47 -18.06
C ILE A 326 -14.95 -17.83 -18.72
N ARG A 327 -13.89 -18.47 -19.22
CA ARG A 327 -13.97 -19.81 -19.84
C ARG A 327 -14.40 -20.88 -18.83
N VAL A 328 -13.86 -20.85 -17.61
CA VAL A 328 -14.29 -21.73 -16.52
C VAL A 328 -15.76 -21.48 -16.15
N ASP A 329 -16.17 -20.22 -16.04
CA ASP A 329 -17.56 -19.87 -15.72
C ASP A 329 -18.52 -20.24 -16.86
N GLU A 330 -18.12 -20.13 -18.11
CA GLU A 330 -18.90 -20.59 -19.27
C GLU A 330 -19.00 -22.13 -19.32
N ALA A 331 -17.89 -22.82 -19.11
CA ALA A 331 -17.89 -24.28 -19.02
C ALA A 331 -18.78 -24.77 -17.86
N ARG A 332 -18.79 -24.07 -16.70
CA ARG A 332 -19.71 -24.37 -15.61
C ARG A 332 -21.17 -24.11 -15.95
N LYS A 333 -21.47 -23.03 -16.67
CA LYS A 333 -22.83 -22.73 -17.14
C LYS A 333 -23.30 -23.79 -18.12
N GLU A 334 -22.44 -24.18 -19.06
CA GLU A 334 -22.71 -25.22 -20.03
C GLU A 334 -22.93 -26.56 -19.35
N ALA A 335 -22.05 -26.99 -18.45
CA ALA A 335 -22.21 -28.21 -17.68
C ALA A 335 -23.54 -28.21 -16.91
N LYS A 336 -23.85 -27.12 -16.21
CA LYS A 336 -25.11 -27.01 -15.45
C LYS A 336 -26.37 -27.13 -16.34
N ARG A 337 -26.28 -26.61 -17.57
CA ARG A 337 -27.43 -26.60 -18.51
C ARG A 337 -27.60 -27.91 -19.24
N ASN A 338 -26.52 -28.43 -19.82
CA ASN A 338 -26.58 -29.53 -20.78
C ASN A 338 -25.95 -30.83 -20.27
N TYR A 339 -25.06 -30.76 -19.30
CA TYR A 339 -24.30 -31.90 -18.76
C TYR A 339 -24.16 -31.79 -17.23
N PRO A 340 -25.30 -31.76 -16.49
CA PRO A 340 -25.24 -31.59 -15.04
C PRO A 340 -24.49 -32.75 -14.37
N ASP A 341 -23.67 -32.38 -13.36
CA ASP A 341 -23.05 -33.38 -12.51
C ASP A 341 -24.14 -34.18 -11.74
N PRO A 342 -23.85 -35.44 -11.37
CA PRO A 342 -24.73 -36.20 -10.51
C PRO A 342 -25.03 -35.44 -9.23
N VAL A 343 -26.32 -35.10 -9.00
CA VAL A 343 -26.73 -34.30 -7.83
C VAL A 343 -26.76 -35.20 -6.61
N GLN A 344 -25.84 -34.97 -5.65
CA GLN A 344 -26.08 -35.41 -4.28
C GLN A 344 -26.42 -34.17 -3.43
N VAL A 345 -27.54 -34.23 -2.73
CA VAL A 345 -28.01 -33.20 -1.84
C VAL A 345 -27.14 -33.24 -0.57
N ILE A 346 -26.16 -32.33 -0.49
CA ILE A 346 -25.46 -32.11 0.76
C ILE A 346 -26.40 -31.27 1.63
N SER A 347 -26.84 -31.79 2.79
CA SER A 347 -27.61 -30.97 3.72
C SER A 347 -26.83 -29.73 4.13
N LYS A 348 -27.44 -28.54 4.06
CA LYS A 348 -26.79 -27.24 4.24
C LYS A 348 -26.17 -27.00 5.63
N ASN A 349 -26.38 -27.89 6.59
CA ASN A 349 -26.07 -27.66 8.02
C ASN A 349 -25.24 -28.77 8.70
N VAL A 350 -24.47 -29.57 7.96
CA VAL A 350 -23.62 -30.58 8.59
C VAL A 350 -22.34 -29.94 9.13
N ALA A 351 -22.15 -29.94 10.44
CA ALA A 351 -20.89 -29.60 11.08
C ALA A 351 -19.83 -30.63 10.71
N LEU A 352 -18.81 -30.22 9.94
CA LEU A 352 -17.84 -31.12 9.34
C LEU A 352 -16.72 -31.54 10.30
N VAL A 353 -16.48 -30.79 11.38
CA VAL A 353 -15.46 -31.06 12.41
C VAL A 353 -15.89 -30.40 13.73
N GLY A 354 -15.58 -30.97 14.90
CA GLY A 354 -15.86 -30.41 16.21
C GLY A 354 -16.75 -31.30 17.09
N LYS A 355 -17.24 -30.77 18.23
CA LYS A 355 -18.05 -31.52 19.19
C LYS A 355 -19.37 -32.07 18.63
N GLU A 356 -19.90 -31.47 17.58
CA GLU A 356 -21.14 -31.87 16.90
C GLU A 356 -20.88 -32.78 15.67
N ALA A 357 -19.63 -33.09 15.34
CA ALA A 357 -19.25 -33.90 14.18
C ALA A 357 -19.49 -35.43 14.36
N GLY A 358 -20.19 -35.83 15.34
CA GLY A 358 -20.06 -37.19 15.84
C GLY A 358 -21.09 -38.23 15.38
N THR A 359 -22.22 -37.90 14.76
CA THR A 359 -23.31 -38.85 14.62
C THR A 359 -24.07 -38.87 13.29
N GLU A 360 -23.93 -37.88 12.41
CA GLU A 360 -24.62 -37.93 11.12
C GLU A 360 -23.77 -38.59 10.05
N LYS A 361 -24.36 -39.53 9.32
CA LYS A 361 -23.75 -40.16 8.14
C LYS A 361 -23.58 -39.09 7.06
N ILE A 362 -22.34 -38.78 6.72
CA ILE A 362 -22.03 -37.80 5.67
C ILE A 362 -22.08 -38.52 4.35
N ASP A 363 -22.99 -38.11 3.45
CA ASP A 363 -23.00 -38.56 2.07
C ASP A 363 -22.02 -37.67 1.27
N PHE A 364 -20.87 -38.22 0.90
CA PHE A 364 -19.86 -37.51 0.11
C PHE A 364 -20.32 -37.37 -1.34
N PRO A 365 -19.98 -36.21 -2.02
CA PRO A 365 -20.25 -36.04 -3.44
C PRO A 365 -19.59 -37.10 -4.32
N ILE A 366 -20.22 -37.45 -5.45
CA ILE A 366 -19.60 -38.31 -6.47
C ILE A 366 -18.42 -37.59 -7.15
N VAL A 367 -18.60 -36.29 -7.45
CA VAL A 367 -17.58 -35.40 -8.02
C VAL A 367 -17.40 -34.17 -7.14
N TYR A 368 -16.23 -33.54 -7.21
CA TYR A 368 -15.89 -32.38 -6.39
C TYR A 368 -15.52 -31.18 -7.23
N ASP A 369 -16.04 -29.99 -6.93
CA ASP A 369 -15.45 -28.73 -7.37
C ASP A 369 -14.40 -28.28 -6.33
N ILE A 370 -13.13 -28.65 -6.52
CA ILE A 370 -12.03 -28.34 -5.60
C ILE A 370 -11.73 -26.84 -5.52
N MET A 371 -12.26 -26.02 -6.44
CA MET A 371 -12.17 -24.57 -6.35
C MET A 371 -13.15 -24.00 -5.30
N SER A 372 -14.20 -24.76 -4.96
CA SER A 372 -15.09 -24.44 -3.84
C SER A 372 -14.44 -24.79 -2.49
N PRO A 373 -14.23 -23.83 -1.58
CA PRO A 373 -13.67 -24.10 -0.26
C PRO A 373 -14.45 -25.15 0.54
N GLN A 374 -15.77 -25.17 0.39
CA GLN A 374 -16.65 -26.14 1.05
C GLN A 374 -16.44 -27.55 0.50
N GLN A 375 -16.43 -27.70 -0.81
CA GLN A 375 -16.26 -29.02 -1.44
C GLN A 375 -14.84 -29.55 -1.27
N LEU A 376 -13.82 -28.69 -1.30
CA LEU A 376 -12.44 -29.07 -0.97
C LEU A 376 -12.33 -29.57 0.48
N GLY A 377 -13.03 -28.95 1.42
CA GLY A 377 -13.09 -29.40 2.80
C GLY A 377 -13.75 -30.77 2.97
N LEU A 378 -14.80 -31.06 2.18
CA LEU A 378 -15.44 -32.38 2.13
C LEU A 378 -14.50 -33.44 1.54
N LEU A 379 -13.79 -33.11 0.46
CA LEU A 379 -12.80 -34.00 -0.16
C LEU A 379 -11.70 -34.39 0.85
N PHE A 380 -11.16 -33.44 1.57
CA PHE A 380 -10.14 -33.71 2.60
C PHE A 380 -10.66 -34.61 3.70
N ARG A 381 -11.95 -34.51 4.03
CA ARG A 381 -12.56 -35.37 5.03
C ARG A 381 -12.79 -36.79 4.50
N GLU A 382 -13.24 -36.95 3.26
CA GLU A 382 -13.40 -38.29 2.63
C GLU A 382 -12.06 -39.00 2.52
N LEU A 383 -11.01 -38.28 2.14
CA LEU A 383 -9.62 -38.74 2.10
C LEU A 383 -8.99 -39.01 3.47
N LYS A 384 -9.69 -38.64 4.57
CA LYS A 384 -9.20 -38.75 5.94
C LYS A 384 -7.89 -38.00 6.20
N VAL A 385 -7.73 -36.84 5.57
CA VAL A 385 -6.54 -35.97 5.79
C VAL A 385 -6.42 -35.65 7.29
N PRO A 386 -5.24 -35.84 7.90
CA PRO A 386 -5.07 -35.61 9.33
C PRO A 386 -5.05 -34.09 9.68
N ASN A 387 -5.28 -33.77 10.97
CA ASN A 387 -5.16 -32.41 11.52
C ASN A 387 -6.08 -31.34 10.90
N LEU A 388 -7.23 -31.73 10.34
CA LEU A 388 -8.20 -30.78 9.83
C LEU A 388 -8.75 -29.88 10.95
N ILE A 389 -8.80 -28.57 10.70
CA ILE A 389 -9.32 -27.58 11.64
C ILE A 389 -10.70 -27.10 11.16
N ALA A 390 -11.67 -27.07 12.07
CA ALA A 390 -13.01 -26.56 11.79
C ALA A 390 -13.13 -25.06 12.10
N SER A 391 -13.95 -24.38 11.28
CA SER A 391 -14.40 -23.02 11.59
C SER A 391 -15.36 -23.05 12.79
N GLU A 392 -15.09 -22.26 13.82
CA GLU A 392 -15.97 -22.13 14.97
C GLU A 392 -17.38 -21.62 14.64
N LYS A 393 -17.52 -20.87 13.51
CA LYS A 393 -18.79 -20.29 13.09
C LYS A 393 -19.66 -21.24 12.27
N SER A 394 -19.05 -22.07 11.44
CA SER A 394 -19.76 -22.88 10.44
C SER A 394 -19.54 -24.38 10.60
N GLY A 395 -18.64 -24.83 11.48
CA GLY A 395 -18.25 -26.23 11.58
C GLY A 395 -17.56 -26.83 10.34
N GLN A 396 -17.36 -26.04 9.31
CA GLN A 396 -16.71 -26.47 8.07
C GLN A 396 -15.19 -26.50 8.20
N VAL A 397 -14.54 -27.37 7.42
CA VAL A 397 -13.07 -27.42 7.37
C VAL A 397 -12.54 -26.08 6.87
N VAL A 398 -11.58 -25.52 7.62
CA VAL A 398 -10.89 -24.29 7.22
C VAL A 398 -9.90 -24.63 6.10
N THR A 399 -10.16 -24.11 4.92
CA THR A 399 -9.35 -24.34 3.71
C THR A 399 -8.67 -23.07 3.22
N ALA A 400 -8.39 -22.11 4.09
CA ALA A 400 -7.81 -20.81 3.73
C ALA A 400 -6.55 -20.48 4.52
N GLY A 401 -5.63 -19.74 3.89
CA GLY A 401 -4.46 -19.14 4.51
C GLY A 401 -3.50 -20.12 5.18
N ASP A 402 -2.86 -19.65 6.23
CA ASP A 402 -1.82 -20.39 6.97
C ASP A 402 -2.31 -21.72 7.57
N VAL A 403 -3.62 -21.81 7.86
CA VAL A 403 -4.24 -23.04 8.38
C VAL A 403 -4.16 -24.16 7.36
N LEU A 404 -4.45 -23.87 6.09
CA LEU A 404 -4.33 -24.86 5.01
C LEU A 404 -2.86 -25.23 4.75
N ASP A 405 -1.96 -24.26 4.81
CA ASP A 405 -0.53 -24.48 4.62
C ASP A 405 0.03 -25.45 5.67
N ASP A 406 -0.37 -25.32 6.94
CA ASP A 406 0.01 -26.22 8.05
C ASP A 406 -0.55 -27.64 7.86
N VAL A 407 -1.81 -27.75 7.38
CA VAL A 407 -2.42 -29.05 7.07
C VAL A 407 -1.69 -29.74 5.92
N ILE A 408 -1.37 -29.01 4.84
CA ILE A 408 -0.65 -29.51 3.67
C ILE A 408 0.74 -30.04 4.07
N GLU A 409 1.53 -29.23 4.79
CA GLU A 409 2.89 -29.58 5.19
C GLU A 409 2.93 -30.90 5.99
N LYS A 410 1.92 -31.13 6.84
CA LYS A 410 1.80 -32.35 7.65
C LYS A 410 1.27 -33.56 6.87
N ALA A 411 0.51 -33.33 5.82
CA ALA A 411 -0.18 -34.37 5.06
C ALA A 411 0.51 -34.71 3.72
N GLU A 412 1.42 -33.86 3.21
CA GLU A 412 2.00 -34.00 1.87
C GLU A 412 2.78 -35.32 1.67
N LYS A 413 3.34 -35.88 2.75
CA LYS A 413 4.02 -37.17 2.69
C LYS A 413 3.07 -38.33 2.35
N ASP A 414 1.86 -38.31 2.89
CA ASP A 414 0.84 -39.35 2.68
C ASP A 414 -0.08 -39.00 1.50
N PHE A 415 -0.16 -37.73 1.14
CA PHE A 415 -0.99 -37.15 0.08
C PHE A 415 -0.17 -36.22 -0.82
N PRO A 416 0.67 -36.73 -1.74
CA PRO A 416 1.59 -35.90 -2.53
C PRO A 416 0.94 -34.79 -3.35
N PHE A 417 -0.32 -34.98 -3.79
CA PHE A 417 -1.07 -33.98 -4.52
C PHE A 417 -1.44 -32.73 -3.69
N MET A 418 -1.33 -32.80 -2.35
CA MET A 418 -1.66 -31.66 -1.47
C MET A 418 -0.76 -30.44 -1.74
N GLY A 419 0.50 -30.64 -2.08
CA GLY A 419 1.40 -29.56 -2.53
C GLY A 419 0.85 -28.82 -3.76
N LYS A 420 0.16 -29.54 -4.66
CA LYS A 420 -0.47 -28.95 -5.85
C LYS A 420 -1.72 -28.14 -5.51
N VAL A 421 -2.46 -28.50 -4.45
CA VAL A 421 -3.57 -27.66 -3.93
C VAL A 421 -3.06 -26.30 -3.49
N LYS A 422 -1.92 -26.23 -2.81
CA LYS A 422 -1.27 -24.96 -2.43
C LYS A 422 -0.90 -24.13 -3.66
N ASN A 423 -0.25 -24.77 -4.64
CA ASN A 423 0.11 -24.12 -5.90
C ASN A 423 -1.12 -23.60 -6.66
N LEU A 424 -2.15 -24.43 -6.79
CA LEU A 424 -3.39 -24.06 -7.47
C LEU A 424 -4.04 -22.82 -6.86
N ARG A 425 -4.10 -22.74 -5.54
CA ARG A 425 -4.66 -21.57 -4.84
C ARG A 425 -3.82 -20.32 -5.02
N PHE A 426 -2.51 -20.48 -4.92
CA PHE A 426 -1.58 -19.39 -5.18
C PHE A 426 -1.72 -18.86 -6.61
N LEU A 427 -1.74 -19.75 -7.61
CA LEU A 427 -1.89 -19.40 -9.02
C LEU A 427 -3.25 -18.75 -9.30
N SER A 428 -4.34 -19.27 -8.70
CA SER A 428 -5.66 -18.65 -8.80
C SER A 428 -5.69 -17.22 -8.29
N LYS A 429 -5.02 -16.95 -7.16
CA LYS A 429 -4.87 -15.60 -6.61
C LYS A 429 -3.99 -14.73 -7.51
N ALA A 430 -2.85 -15.26 -7.96
CA ALA A 430 -1.89 -14.54 -8.81
C ALA A 430 -2.54 -14.10 -10.13
N LEU A 431 -3.24 -15.02 -10.79
CA LEU A 431 -3.96 -14.74 -12.02
C LEU A 431 -5.11 -13.76 -11.79
N GLY A 432 -6.01 -14.05 -10.85
CA GLY A 432 -7.25 -13.29 -10.69
C GLY A 432 -7.08 -11.91 -10.09
N GLN A 433 -6.12 -11.73 -9.18
CA GLN A 433 -5.93 -10.44 -8.49
C GLN A 433 -4.84 -9.55 -9.12
N TYR A 434 -3.91 -10.14 -9.87
CA TYR A 434 -2.75 -9.39 -10.38
C TYR A 434 -2.57 -9.49 -11.89
N LEU A 435 -2.26 -10.67 -12.43
CA LEU A 435 -1.80 -10.82 -13.81
C LEU A 435 -2.89 -10.49 -14.84
N ILE A 436 -4.12 -10.98 -14.65
CA ILE A 436 -5.22 -10.65 -15.55
C ILE A 436 -5.55 -9.15 -15.51
N PRO A 437 -5.70 -8.51 -14.33
CA PRO A 437 -5.83 -7.07 -14.26
C PRO A 437 -4.68 -6.28 -14.90
N PHE A 438 -3.44 -6.78 -14.84
CA PHE A 438 -2.32 -6.14 -15.55
C PHE A 438 -2.46 -6.18 -17.08
N VAL A 439 -3.21 -7.10 -17.63
CA VAL A 439 -3.49 -7.17 -19.07
C VAL A 439 -4.73 -6.38 -19.46
N GLU A 440 -5.81 -6.50 -18.65
CA GLU A 440 -7.14 -5.99 -18.98
C GLU A 440 -7.39 -4.54 -18.57
N ASP A 441 -6.82 -4.11 -17.42
CA ASP A 441 -7.12 -2.81 -16.81
C ASP A 441 -6.16 -1.70 -17.24
N VAL A 442 -5.06 -2.04 -17.92
CA VAL A 442 -4.06 -1.06 -18.38
C VAL A 442 -4.69 -0.08 -19.36
N GLY A 443 -4.51 1.22 -19.09
CA GLY A 443 -4.95 2.29 -19.94
C GLY A 443 -4.19 2.33 -21.28
N LYS A 444 -4.66 3.14 -22.23
CA LYS A 444 -4.00 3.32 -23.55
C LYS A 444 -2.57 3.85 -23.43
N ASP A 445 -2.29 4.55 -22.34
CA ASP A 445 -0.98 5.09 -21.98
C ASP A 445 -0.02 4.07 -21.31
N GLY A 446 -0.42 2.80 -21.25
CA GLY A 446 0.35 1.73 -20.59
C GLY A 446 0.36 1.79 -19.08
N THR A 447 -0.51 2.60 -18.46
CA THR A 447 -0.50 2.78 -16.99
C THR A 447 -1.74 2.27 -16.28
N LEU A 448 -1.58 1.97 -14.99
CA LEU A 448 -2.64 1.71 -14.03
C LEU A 448 -2.71 2.83 -12.99
N LYS A 449 -3.91 3.16 -12.51
CA LYS A 449 -4.14 4.12 -11.44
C LYS A 449 -4.35 3.37 -10.11
N PRO A 450 -3.35 3.23 -9.25
CA PRO A 450 -3.55 2.62 -7.94
C PRO A 450 -4.46 3.51 -7.08
N ARG A 451 -5.26 2.87 -6.20
CA ARG A 451 -6.18 3.58 -5.29
C ARG A 451 -5.70 3.43 -3.85
N PHE A 452 -4.73 4.23 -3.49
CA PHE A 452 -4.26 4.29 -2.10
C PHE A 452 -5.24 5.07 -1.23
N ASP A 453 -5.58 4.47 -0.09
CA ASP A 453 -6.43 5.08 0.94
C ASP A 453 -5.60 5.22 2.22
N GLN A 454 -5.30 6.45 2.61
CA GLN A 454 -4.55 6.75 3.83
C GLN A 454 -5.42 6.64 5.10
N PHE A 455 -6.74 6.47 4.95
CA PHE A 455 -7.72 6.44 6.04
C PHE A 455 -8.28 5.03 6.27
N ALA A 456 -7.78 4.00 5.59
CA ALA A 456 -8.36 2.66 5.64
C ALA A 456 -8.03 1.90 6.92
N ALA A 457 -6.81 2.06 7.46
CA ALA A 457 -6.35 1.36 8.64
C ALA A 457 -6.39 2.25 9.89
N ASP A 458 -6.76 1.67 11.02
CA ASP A 458 -6.76 2.36 12.30
C ASP A 458 -5.35 2.64 12.85
N THR A 459 -4.34 1.98 12.31
CA THR A 459 -2.93 2.24 12.60
C THR A 459 -2.35 3.42 11.80
N GLY A 460 -3.08 3.98 10.83
CA GLY A 460 -2.57 5.00 9.91
C GLY A 460 -1.85 4.44 8.68
N ARG A 461 -1.68 3.11 8.56
CA ARG A 461 -1.10 2.50 7.36
C ARG A 461 -2.01 2.69 6.15
N PHE A 462 -1.40 2.80 4.98
CA PHE A 462 -2.12 2.81 3.72
C PHE A 462 -2.81 1.47 3.44
N SER A 463 -3.88 1.54 2.68
CA SER A 463 -4.45 0.39 2.00
C SER A 463 -4.58 0.71 0.51
N CYS A 464 -4.28 -0.24 -0.35
CA CYS A 464 -4.58 -0.11 -1.77
C CYS A 464 -5.88 -0.85 -2.05
N LYS A 465 -6.93 -0.09 -2.38
CA LYS A 465 -8.25 -0.65 -2.68
C LYS A 465 -8.27 -1.22 -4.10
N SER A 466 -8.84 -2.42 -4.25
CA SER A 466 -9.26 -2.94 -5.54
C SER A 466 -10.72 -2.56 -5.79
N THR A 467 -11.08 -2.31 -7.05
CA THR A 467 -12.46 -2.12 -7.45
C THR A 467 -12.95 -3.31 -8.27
N SER A 468 -14.19 -3.74 -8.05
CA SER A 468 -14.86 -4.75 -8.88
C SER A 468 -15.88 -4.13 -9.85
N LYS A 469 -16.06 -2.82 -9.78
CA LYS A 469 -17.05 -2.11 -10.57
C LYS A 469 -16.50 -1.83 -11.98
N PRO A 470 -17.12 -2.32 -13.06
CA PRO A 470 -16.60 -2.17 -14.42
C PRO A 470 -16.38 -0.72 -14.88
N TRP A 471 -17.20 0.21 -14.39
CA TRP A 471 -17.07 1.63 -14.73
C TRP A 471 -15.93 2.34 -13.98
N GLU A 472 -15.47 1.80 -12.86
CA GLU A 472 -14.30 2.31 -12.14
C GLU A 472 -12.97 1.80 -12.75
N VAL A 473 -13.04 0.77 -13.61
CA VAL A 473 -11.88 0.19 -14.30
C VAL A 473 -11.61 0.88 -15.64
N LYS A 474 -12.58 1.62 -16.19
CA LYS A 474 -12.37 2.37 -17.44
C LYS A 474 -11.16 3.31 -17.29
N ASP A 475 -10.40 3.41 -18.36
CA ASP A 475 -9.27 4.35 -18.51
C ASP A 475 -8.13 4.16 -17.48
N GLY A 476 -7.79 2.91 -17.17
CA GLY A 476 -6.69 2.56 -16.26
C GLY A 476 -7.06 2.59 -14.79
N GLY A 477 -8.36 2.61 -14.43
CA GLY A 477 -8.83 2.24 -13.10
C GLY A 477 -8.37 0.82 -12.76
N CYS A 478 -8.07 0.50 -11.50
CA CYS A 478 -7.28 -0.67 -11.18
C CYS A 478 -7.98 -1.61 -10.19
N ARG A 479 -8.07 -2.89 -10.55
CA ARG A 479 -8.46 -3.98 -9.65
C ARG A 479 -7.31 -4.50 -8.79
N VAL A 480 -6.06 -4.08 -9.05
CA VAL A 480 -4.85 -4.61 -8.42
C VAL A 480 -4.66 -4.05 -7.01
N PRO A 481 -4.65 -4.88 -5.96
CA PRO A 481 -4.24 -4.47 -4.63
C PRO A 481 -2.70 -4.50 -4.53
N PHE A 482 -2.02 -3.45 -4.98
CA PHE A 482 -0.56 -3.40 -5.10
C PHE A 482 0.20 -3.78 -3.83
N GLN A 483 -0.32 -3.43 -2.65
CA GLN A 483 0.29 -3.79 -1.36
C GLN A 483 0.29 -5.30 -1.06
N GLY A 484 -0.52 -6.06 -1.77
CA GLY A 484 -0.60 -7.52 -1.62
C GLY A 484 0.25 -8.30 -2.62
N ILE A 485 0.99 -7.63 -3.52
CA ILE A 485 1.87 -8.31 -4.49
C ILE A 485 3.06 -8.91 -3.73
N PRO A 486 3.25 -10.24 -3.76
CA PRO A 486 4.31 -10.90 -3.02
C PRO A 486 5.70 -10.37 -3.41
N ALA A 487 6.54 -10.11 -2.40
CA ALA A 487 7.94 -9.80 -2.63
C ALA A 487 8.72 -11.03 -3.12
N TYR A 488 9.81 -10.80 -3.84
CA TYR A 488 10.83 -11.82 -4.08
C TYR A 488 11.29 -12.38 -2.74
N GLY A 489 11.05 -13.66 -2.48
CA GLY A 489 11.58 -14.30 -1.28
C GLY A 489 13.05 -14.65 -1.47
N LYS A 490 13.86 -14.46 -0.44
CA LYS A 490 15.26 -14.94 -0.43
C LYS A 490 15.37 -16.47 -0.54
N ASP A 491 14.32 -17.22 -0.22
CA ASP A 491 14.21 -18.67 -0.45
C ASP A 491 13.70 -18.93 -1.86
N LYS A 492 14.58 -18.80 -2.83
CA LYS A 492 14.31 -19.00 -4.26
C LYS A 492 13.84 -20.42 -4.59
N ASP A 493 14.11 -21.38 -3.72
CA ASP A 493 13.90 -22.81 -3.97
C ASP A 493 12.48 -23.30 -3.64
N LYS A 494 11.67 -22.51 -2.96
CA LYS A 494 10.35 -22.92 -2.43
C LYS A 494 9.14 -22.26 -3.05
N LYS A 495 9.31 -21.25 -3.93
CA LYS A 495 8.19 -20.51 -4.51
C LYS A 495 8.05 -20.79 -5.99
N PRO A 496 6.82 -20.93 -6.51
CA PRO A 496 6.57 -21.08 -7.94
C PRO A 496 7.19 -19.90 -8.71
N ALA A 497 7.81 -20.21 -9.87
CA ALA A 497 8.50 -19.21 -10.71
C ALA A 497 7.63 -17.99 -11.05
N ILE A 498 6.31 -18.13 -11.11
CA ILE A 498 5.37 -17.07 -11.44
C ILE A 498 5.33 -15.90 -10.43
N ILE A 499 5.76 -16.12 -9.17
CA ILE A 499 5.86 -15.02 -8.18
C ILE A 499 6.88 -13.99 -8.63
N SER A 500 7.96 -14.45 -9.26
CA SER A 500 9.00 -13.60 -9.82
C SER A 500 8.44 -12.64 -10.87
N TYR A 501 7.48 -13.11 -11.65
CA TYR A 501 6.99 -12.38 -12.82
C TYR A 501 5.98 -11.28 -12.49
N MET A 502 5.25 -11.35 -11.36
CA MET A 502 4.23 -10.35 -11.05
C MET A 502 4.82 -8.96 -10.82
N ARG A 503 5.91 -8.86 -10.05
CA ARG A 503 6.62 -7.58 -9.87
C ARG A 503 7.39 -7.17 -11.13
N ASP A 504 7.81 -8.13 -11.96
CA ASP A 504 8.50 -7.86 -13.23
C ASP A 504 7.58 -7.20 -14.27
N CYS A 505 6.26 -7.36 -14.15
CA CYS A 505 5.31 -6.66 -15.01
C CYS A 505 5.26 -5.16 -14.74
N ILE A 506 5.67 -4.71 -13.55
CA ILE A 506 5.76 -3.29 -13.20
C ILE A 506 7.13 -2.80 -13.65
N ALA A 507 7.14 -1.91 -14.64
CA ALA A 507 8.34 -1.47 -15.34
C ALA A 507 8.47 0.06 -15.39
N SER A 508 9.64 0.55 -15.74
CA SER A 508 9.86 1.97 -16.03
C SER A 508 9.34 2.34 -17.43
N ARG A 509 8.95 3.63 -17.62
CA ARG A 509 8.25 4.12 -18.83
C ARG A 509 9.09 4.21 -20.09
N GLY A 510 10.27 3.71 -20.17
CA GLY A 510 11.10 3.73 -21.36
C GLY A 510 12.55 4.05 -21.11
N ASP A 511 13.26 4.49 -22.16
CA ASP A 511 14.68 4.78 -22.07
C ASP A 511 14.97 5.93 -21.12
N GLY A 512 16.08 5.85 -20.41
CA GLY A 512 16.49 6.83 -19.39
C GLY A 512 15.73 6.76 -18.05
N TRP A 513 14.61 6.00 -17.93
CA TRP A 513 13.85 5.86 -16.71
C TRP A 513 14.21 4.58 -15.94
N TRP A 514 14.20 4.68 -14.61
CA TRP A 514 14.52 3.62 -13.69
C TRP A 514 13.50 3.55 -12.56
N LEU A 515 13.15 2.34 -12.12
CA LEU A 515 12.43 2.14 -10.87
C LEU A 515 13.43 2.12 -9.72
N VAL A 516 13.13 2.88 -8.68
CA VAL A 516 13.91 2.96 -7.45
C VAL A 516 12.98 2.66 -6.30
N ALA A 517 13.21 1.54 -5.62
CA ALA A 517 12.49 1.14 -4.42
C ALA A 517 13.35 1.44 -3.20
N ILE A 518 12.80 2.16 -2.22
CA ILE A 518 13.48 2.52 -0.98
C ILE A 518 12.66 1.99 0.18
N ASP A 519 13.21 1.02 0.91
CA ASP A 519 12.55 0.30 2.00
C ASP A 519 13.24 0.57 3.34
N TYR A 520 12.47 0.67 4.42
CA TYR A 520 13.05 0.81 5.75
C TYR A 520 13.63 -0.51 6.25
N ALA A 521 14.93 -0.55 6.52
CA ALA A 521 15.65 -1.74 6.98
C ALA A 521 15.25 -2.13 8.42
N GLY A 522 14.33 -3.10 8.54
CA GLY A 522 13.89 -3.65 9.82
C GLY A 522 13.26 -2.61 10.75
N VAL A 523 12.46 -1.71 10.21
CA VAL A 523 11.87 -0.55 10.91
C VAL A 523 11.15 -0.93 12.18
N GLU A 524 10.35 -1.99 12.18
CA GLU A 524 9.53 -2.35 13.33
C GLU A 524 10.40 -2.73 14.55
N LEU A 525 11.48 -3.50 14.37
CA LEU A 525 12.40 -3.84 15.46
C LEU A 525 13.18 -2.62 15.97
N ARG A 526 13.57 -1.71 15.06
CA ARG A 526 14.20 -0.44 15.44
C ARG A 526 13.24 0.45 16.22
N LEU A 527 11.97 0.49 15.83
CA LEU A 527 10.93 1.23 16.56
C LEU A 527 10.63 0.62 17.94
N VAL A 528 10.49 -0.70 18.02
CA VAL A 528 10.35 -1.37 19.34
C VAL A 528 11.53 -1.02 20.26
N THR A 529 12.77 -1.05 19.72
CA THR A 529 13.97 -0.68 20.47
C THR A 529 13.91 0.78 20.93
N ASN A 530 13.54 1.69 20.02
CA ASN A 530 13.43 3.12 20.32
C ASN A 530 12.32 3.46 21.33
N LEU A 531 11.18 2.78 21.25
CA LEU A 531 10.03 3.00 22.13
C LEU A 531 10.25 2.35 23.51
N SER A 532 10.77 1.12 23.55
CA SER A 532 10.99 0.39 24.81
C SER A 532 12.28 0.82 25.52
N LYS A 533 13.26 1.37 24.79
CA LYS A 533 14.61 1.66 25.29
C LYS A 533 15.31 0.43 25.89
N GLU A 534 15.06 -0.78 25.36
CA GLU A 534 15.67 -2.02 25.86
C GLU A 534 17.21 -1.97 25.66
N PRO A 535 18.01 -1.97 26.75
CA PRO A 535 19.45 -1.70 26.63
C PRO A 535 20.21 -2.75 25.81
N LEU A 536 19.82 -4.03 25.91
CA LEU A 536 20.47 -5.11 25.17
C LEU A 536 20.18 -4.98 23.65
N TRP A 537 18.98 -4.52 23.30
CA TRP A 537 18.63 -4.29 21.91
C TRP A 537 19.33 -3.04 21.36
N VAL A 538 19.39 -1.96 22.14
CA VAL A 538 20.16 -0.76 21.74
C VAL A 538 21.62 -1.13 21.50
N LYS A 539 22.27 -1.85 22.46
CA LYS A 539 23.65 -2.31 22.31
C LYS A 539 23.83 -3.15 21.05
N ALA A 540 22.92 -4.09 20.79
CA ALA A 540 22.99 -5.01 19.65
C ALA A 540 23.05 -4.29 18.31
N PHE A 541 22.35 -3.16 18.15
CA PHE A 541 22.38 -2.38 16.91
C PHE A 541 23.74 -1.71 16.61
N PHE A 542 24.63 -1.66 17.58
CA PHE A 542 25.98 -1.10 17.46
C PHE A 542 27.08 -2.14 17.67
N GLU A 543 26.76 -3.44 17.63
CA GLU A 543 27.69 -4.54 17.85
C GLU A 543 27.75 -5.44 16.61
N CYS A 544 28.98 -5.84 16.24
CA CYS A 544 29.18 -6.91 15.27
C CYS A 544 28.94 -8.26 15.93
N SER A 545 27.98 -9.05 15.42
CA SER A 545 27.58 -10.34 15.98
C SER A 545 28.66 -11.44 15.81
N ASP A 546 29.59 -11.25 14.89
CA ASP A 546 30.63 -12.25 14.61
C ASP A 546 31.89 -12.05 15.47
N CYS A 547 32.36 -10.83 15.64
CA CYS A 547 33.59 -10.57 16.40
C CYS A 547 33.38 -9.80 17.72
N GLY A 548 32.14 -9.37 18.02
CA GLY A 548 31.80 -8.62 19.23
C GLY A 548 32.29 -7.19 19.26
N LYS A 549 32.85 -6.65 18.16
CA LYS A 549 33.28 -5.25 18.12
C LYS A 549 32.09 -4.32 18.34
N GLN A 550 32.21 -3.42 19.32
CA GLN A 550 31.27 -2.33 19.56
C GLN A 550 31.64 -1.12 18.72
N TYR A 551 30.62 -0.50 18.11
CA TYR A 551 30.72 0.78 17.44
C TYR A 551 30.16 1.89 18.36
N PRO A 552 30.68 3.12 18.30
CA PRO A 552 30.20 4.19 19.15
C PRO A 552 28.76 4.56 18.77
N GLN A 553 27.93 4.81 19.78
CA GLN A 553 26.61 5.40 19.62
C GLN A 553 26.78 6.92 19.55
N GLU A 554 27.09 7.44 18.38
CA GLU A 554 27.26 8.86 18.14
C GLU A 554 25.97 9.49 17.60
N MET A 555 25.79 10.78 17.88
CA MET A 555 24.73 11.59 17.30
C MET A 555 25.35 12.52 16.24
N ASN A 556 24.59 12.83 15.19
CA ASN A 556 24.94 13.91 14.28
C ASN A 556 24.48 15.27 14.83
N ASP A 557 24.75 16.34 14.11
CA ASP A 557 24.41 17.72 14.54
C ASP A 557 22.90 17.94 14.70
N ASP A 558 22.06 17.13 14.02
CA ASP A 558 20.61 17.15 14.14
C ASP A 558 20.09 16.24 15.28
N ASN A 559 20.97 15.73 16.17
CA ASN A 559 20.63 14.80 17.25
C ASN A 559 19.99 13.48 16.77
N ILE A 560 20.39 12.99 15.60
CA ILE A 560 19.99 11.69 15.05
C ILE A 560 21.16 10.72 15.25
N PRO A 561 20.92 9.46 15.71
CA PRO A 561 21.97 8.46 15.82
C PRO A 561 22.63 8.19 14.45
N LYS A 562 23.96 8.25 14.41
CA LYS A 562 24.72 7.89 13.21
C LYS A 562 24.54 6.41 12.87
N ALA A 563 24.50 6.11 11.60
CA ALA A 563 24.51 4.71 11.12
C ALA A 563 25.87 4.06 11.44
N THR A 564 25.86 2.77 11.76
CA THR A 564 27.08 1.97 11.84
C THR A 564 27.60 1.68 10.43
N PRO A 565 28.91 1.40 10.25
CA PRO A 565 29.44 0.94 8.98
C PRO A 565 28.68 -0.31 8.45
N THR A 566 28.57 -0.42 7.13
CA THR A 566 27.96 -1.60 6.49
C THR A 566 28.73 -2.88 6.78
N TYR A 567 30.05 -2.77 6.88
CA TYR A 567 30.95 -3.89 7.18
C TYR A 567 31.76 -3.62 8.44
N CYS A 568 31.90 -4.64 9.26
CA CYS A 568 32.81 -4.62 10.39
C CYS A 568 34.27 -4.71 9.91
N VAL A 569 35.19 -4.21 10.72
CA VAL A 569 36.65 -4.39 10.49
C VAL A 569 37.10 -5.86 10.37
N CYS A 570 36.27 -6.80 10.84
CA CYS A 570 36.50 -8.23 10.64
C CYS A 570 35.99 -8.77 9.28
N GLY A 571 35.45 -7.90 8.43
CA GLY A 571 34.83 -8.25 7.14
C GLY A 571 33.38 -8.73 7.19
N SER A 572 32.76 -8.78 8.38
CA SER A 572 31.37 -9.21 8.56
C SER A 572 30.39 -8.08 8.24
N ASP A 573 29.27 -8.41 7.60
CA ASP A 573 28.11 -7.53 7.37
C ASP A 573 27.03 -7.64 8.48
N ARG A 574 27.34 -8.32 9.60
CA ARG A 574 26.41 -8.59 10.70
C ARG A 574 26.55 -7.60 11.87
N ILE A 575 26.65 -6.31 11.53
CA ILE A 575 26.50 -5.26 12.53
C ILE A 575 24.99 -5.04 12.74
N GLY A 576 24.55 -5.03 14.00
CA GLY A 576 23.13 -4.82 14.33
C GLY A 576 22.24 -6.06 14.18
N ASP A 577 22.80 -7.27 14.23
CA ASP A 577 22.05 -8.52 14.10
C ASP A 577 21.35 -8.93 15.41
N LEU A 578 20.20 -8.31 15.69
CA LEU A 578 19.37 -8.61 16.85
C LEU A 578 18.90 -10.08 16.88
N HIS A 579 18.78 -10.74 15.74
CA HIS A 579 18.34 -12.14 15.67
C HIS A 579 19.37 -13.10 16.22
N THR A 580 20.64 -12.82 16.02
CA THR A 580 21.76 -13.55 16.65
C THR A 580 21.74 -13.37 18.16
N VAL A 581 21.54 -12.16 18.68
CA VAL A 581 21.47 -11.90 20.13
C VAL A 581 20.36 -12.72 20.79
N THR A 582 19.18 -12.77 20.18
CA THR A 582 18.04 -13.55 20.71
C THR A 582 18.28 -15.07 20.60
N ALA A 583 18.89 -15.54 19.51
CA ALA A 583 19.24 -16.96 19.36
C ALA A 583 20.26 -17.38 20.43
N VAL A 584 21.27 -16.55 20.67
CA VAL A 584 22.25 -16.78 21.76
C VAL A 584 21.58 -16.79 23.13
N ALA A 585 20.63 -15.86 23.38
CA ALA A 585 19.86 -15.88 24.63
C ALA A 585 19.07 -17.17 24.82
N PHE A 586 18.57 -17.80 23.77
CA PHE A 586 17.82 -19.05 23.83
C PHE A 586 18.72 -20.29 23.96
N TYR A 587 19.78 -20.37 23.19
CA TYR A 587 20.56 -21.58 22.96
C TYR A 587 21.98 -21.52 23.54
N GLY A 588 22.43 -20.35 24.04
CA GLY A 588 23.78 -20.13 24.58
C GLY A 588 24.80 -19.72 23.51
N GLU A 589 25.92 -19.12 23.92
CA GLU A 589 26.99 -18.65 23.02
C GLU A 589 27.60 -19.78 22.15
N ASN A 590 27.79 -20.96 22.72
CA ASN A 590 28.35 -22.09 22.02
C ASN A 590 27.49 -22.57 20.84
N ALA A 591 26.22 -22.19 20.79
CA ALA A 591 25.32 -22.56 19.72
C ALA A 591 25.75 -21.99 18.35
N LYS A 592 26.51 -20.89 18.31
CA LYS A 592 27.07 -20.31 17.07
C LYS A 592 27.97 -21.27 16.30
N ASN A 593 28.59 -22.22 17.01
CA ASN A 593 29.51 -23.20 16.44
C ASN A 593 28.84 -24.52 16.00
N LEU A 594 27.54 -24.66 16.20
CA LEU A 594 26.81 -25.88 15.84
C LEU A 594 26.35 -25.85 14.36
N PRO A 595 26.28 -27.04 13.71
CA PRO A 595 25.85 -27.14 12.31
C PRO A 595 24.45 -26.55 12.03
N ASP A 596 23.55 -26.61 13.01
CA ASP A 596 22.17 -26.10 12.95
C ASP A 596 22.04 -24.63 13.39
N TRP A 597 23.13 -23.88 13.45
CA TRP A 597 23.10 -22.46 13.86
C TRP A 597 22.19 -21.60 12.98
N LYS A 598 22.16 -21.87 11.67
CA LYS A 598 21.28 -21.12 10.74
C LYS A 598 19.81 -21.24 11.14
N ASP A 599 19.38 -22.44 11.54
CA ASP A 599 17.99 -22.69 11.98
C ASP A 599 17.72 -22.06 13.35
N LYS A 600 18.67 -22.16 14.30
CA LYS A 600 18.59 -21.52 15.59
C LYS A 600 18.50 -20.00 15.48
N ARG A 601 19.28 -19.39 14.60
CA ARG A 601 19.17 -17.96 14.30
C ARG A 601 17.84 -17.62 13.62
N GLY A 602 17.35 -18.51 12.73
CA GLY A 602 16.01 -18.42 12.13
C GLY A 602 14.91 -18.41 13.19
N ASN A 603 15.00 -19.29 14.19
CA ASN A 603 14.11 -19.31 15.35
C ASN A 603 14.18 -18.02 16.16
N GLY A 604 15.39 -17.49 16.40
CA GLY A 604 15.59 -16.18 17.03
C GLY A 604 14.90 -15.05 16.27
N LYS A 605 14.99 -15.07 14.92
CA LYS A 605 14.29 -14.12 14.05
C LYS A 605 12.78 -14.23 14.19
N GLY A 606 12.23 -15.43 14.07
CA GLY A 606 10.79 -15.68 14.23
C GLY A 606 10.27 -15.21 15.58
N CYS A 607 10.99 -15.55 16.65
CA CYS A 607 10.62 -15.13 18.01
C CYS A 607 10.69 -13.61 18.21
N ASN A 608 11.69 -12.93 17.65
CA ASN A 608 11.74 -11.47 17.70
C ASN A 608 10.49 -10.83 17.10
N PHE A 609 10.04 -11.30 15.93
CA PHE A 609 8.81 -10.79 15.33
C PHE A 609 7.56 -11.22 16.13
N ALA A 610 7.47 -12.46 16.56
CA ALA A 610 6.30 -12.96 17.29
C ALA A 610 6.13 -12.30 18.67
N LEU A 611 7.23 -12.00 19.36
CA LEU A 611 7.23 -11.48 20.73
C LEU A 611 7.34 -9.97 20.83
N SER A 612 7.95 -9.27 19.86
CA SER A 612 8.05 -7.80 19.90
C SER A 612 6.70 -7.10 20.01
N TYR A 613 5.62 -7.78 19.62
CA TYR A 613 4.25 -7.28 19.71
C TYR A 613 3.43 -7.82 20.91
N GLY A 614 4.12 -8.26 21.97
CA GLY A 614 3.43 -8.79 23.14
C GLY A 614 2.88 -10.21 22.95
N GLY A 615 3.48 -11.00 22.04
CA GLY A 615 3.15 -12.42 21.90
C GLY A 615 3.47 -13.22 23.17
N THR A 616 2.89 -14.42 23.29
CA THR A 616 3.04 -15.32 24.44
C THR A 616 3.82 -16.59 24.06
N GLY A 617 4.09 -17.49 25.00
CA GLY A 617 4.67 -18.80 24.75
C GLY A 617 3.95 -19.59 23.65
N LYS A 618 2.63 -19.41 23.50
CA LYS A 618 1.85 -20.00 22.40
C LYS A 618 2.22 -19.44 21.02
N ALA A 619 2.64 -18.16 20.94
CA ALA A 619 3.16 -17.59 19.71
C ALA A 619 4.54 -18.18 19.37
N VAL A 620 5.41 -18.35 20.37
CA VAL A 620 6.71 -19.03 20.19
C VAL A 620 6.51 -20.46 19.71
N GLN A 621 5.64 -21.24 20.38
CA GLN A 621 5.32 -22.61 19.97
C GLN A 621 4.97 -22.71 18.49
N ARG A 622 4.09 -21.84 18.00
CA ARG A 622 3.67 -21.83 16.57
C ARG A 622 4.79 -21.42 15.65
N THR A 623 5.60 -20.43 16.04
CA THR A 623 6.63 -19.86 15.19
C THR A 623 7.80 -20.81 14.95
N ILE A 624 8.20 -21.60 15.96
CA ILE A 624 9.35 -22.49 15.88
C ILE A 624 8.99 -23.98 15.87
N GLY A 625 7.68 -24.32 15.89
CA GLY A 625 7.20 -25.71 15.81
C GLY A 625 7.55 -26.56 17.03
N CYS A 626 7.75 -25.95 18.21
CA CYS A 626 8.13 -26.67 19.45
C CYS A 626 6.93 -27.11 20.30
N SER A 627 7.20 -27.83 21.41
CA SER A 627 6.17 -28.17 22.38
C SER A 627 5.63 -26.93 23.12
N ALA A 628 4.42 -27.01 23.70
CA ALA A 628 3.83 -25.93 24.48
C ALA A 628 4.70 -25.54 25.71
N GLN A 629 5.31 -26.55 26.34
CA GLN A 629 6.21 -26.36 27.50
C GLN A 629 7.48 -25.61 27.07
N GLU A 630 8.10 -26.02 25.98
CA GLU A 630 9.29 -25.38 25.42
C GLU A 630 8.99 -23.94 24.95
N GLY A 631 7.83 -23.73 24.31
CA GLY A 631 7.39 -22.40 23.92
C GLY A 631 7.25 -21.45 25.11
N GLU A 632 6.69 -21.92 26.22
CA GLU A 632 6.55 -21.15 27.45
C GLU A 632 7.90 -20.91 28.14
N GLU A 633 8.81 -21.88 28.12
CA GLU A 633 10.18 -21.73 28.65
C GLU A 633 10.96 -20.65 27.89
N LYS A 634 10.93 -20.70 26.54
CA LYS A 634 11.58 -19.68 25.71
C LYS A 634 10.96 -18.28 25.90
N TYR A 635 9.64 -18.21 26.08
CA TYR A 635 8.96 -16.96 26.40
C TYR A 635 9.45 -16.36 27.73
N ARG A 636 9.52 -17.17 28.80
CA ARG A 636 10.07 -16.74 30.11
C ARG A 636 11.53 -16.30 29.99
N LYS A 637 12.33 -17.04 29.23
CA LYS A 637 13.73 -16.69 28.99
C LYS A 637 13.86 -15.36 28.23
N PHE A 638 13.02 -15.13 27.23
CA PHE A 638 12.96 -13.87 26.47
C PHE A 638 12.61 -12.69 27.39
N THR A 639 11.51 -12.78 28.14
CA THR A 639 11.06 -11.70 29.05
C THR A 639 12.01 -11.51 30.23
N GLY A 640 12.67 -12.56 30.69
CA GLY A 640 13.72 -12.49 31.73
C GLY A 640 15.00 -11.83 31.24
N THR A 641 15.36 -11.99 29.95
CA THR A 641 16.50 -11.34 29.31
C THR A 641 16.19 -9.88 28.98
N TYR A 642 15.04 -9.60 28.35
CA TYR A 642 14.66 -8.28 27.89
C TYR A 642 13.64 -7.64 28.85
N LYS A 643 14.11 -7.37 30.08
CA LYS A 643 13.24 -6.89 31.16
C LYS A 643 12.60 -5.52 30.90
N THR A 644 13.33 -4.62 30.25
CA THR A 644 12.84 -3.28 29.93
C THR A 644 11.75 -3.33 28.88
N LEU A 645 11.91 -4.19 27.87
CA LEU A 645 10.88 -4.45 26.86
C LEU A 645 9.60 -5.04 27.52
N ALA A 646 9.73 -6.00 28.40
CA ALA A 646 8.58 -6.58 29.11
C ALA A 646 7.85 -5.56 29.97
N LYS A 647 8.59 -4.67 30.68
CA LYS A 647 8.00 -3.55 31.43
C LYS A 647 7.28 -2.55 30.53
N TRP A 648 7.82 -2.31 29.34
CA TRP A 648 7.17 -1.43 28.35
C TRP A 648 5.83 -2.02 27.87
N TRP A 649 5.73 -3.33 27.64
CA TRP A 649 4.44 -3.98 27.34
C TRP A 649 3.41 -3.78 28.45
N THR A 650 3.80 -4.04 29.71
CA THR A 650 2.92 -3.82 30.86
C THR A 650 2.44 -2.38 30.93
N HIS A 651 3.36 -1.42 30.75
CA HIS A 651 3.01 0.00 30.70
C HIS A 651 1.98 0.33 29.60
N GLN A 652 2.14 -0.22 28.38
CA GLN A 652 1.17 -0.01 27.30
C GLN A 652 -0.20 -0.58 27.63
N HIS A 653 -0.27 -1.76 28.25
CA HIS A 653 -1.54 -2.35 28.70
C HIS A 653 -2.21 -1.49 29.77
N ASP A 654 -1.47 -1.07 30.78
CA ASP A 654 -2.01 -0.27 31.89
C ASP A 654 -2.45 1.12 31.42
N PHE A 655 -1.67 1.75 30.55
CA PHE A 655 -2.05 3.00 29.91
C PHE A 655 -3.34 2.84 29.08
N GLY A 656 -3.41 1.78 28.26
CA GLY A 656 -4.59 1.47 27.46
C GLY A 656 -5.83 1.22 28.30
N ARG A 657 -5.71 0.44 29.39
CA ARG A 657 -6.82 0.19 30.33
C ARG A 657 -7.32 1.45 31.03
N LYS A 658 -6.40 2.35 31.38
CA LYS A 658 -6.71 3.62 32.05
C LYS A 658 -7.37 4.63 31.12
N HIS A 659 -6.88 4.74 29.87
CA HIS A 659 -7.24 5.84 28.98
C HIS A 659 -8.15 5.41 27.82
N GLY A 660 -8.28 4.12 27.52
CA GLY A 660 -9.07 3.61 26.40
C GLY A 660 -8.37 3.75 25.04
N TYR A 661 -7.11 4.17 25.00
CA TYR A 661 -6.30 4.33 23.79
C TYR A 661 -4.81 4.19 24.06
N VAL A 662 -4.01 4.07 22.99
CA VAL A 662 -2.55 4.26 22.96
C VAL A 662 -2.15 5.28 21.90
N LYS A 663 -0.91 5.76 21.95
CA LYS A 663 -0.38 6.77 21.01
C LYS A 663 0.87 6.28 20.29
N THR A 664 1.06 6.75 19.05
CA THR A 664 2.35 6.66 18.35
C THR A 664 3.35 7.64 18.93
N ALA A 665 4.63 7.52 18.52
CA ALA A 665 5.66 8.51 18.88
C ALA A 665 5.30 9.94 18.40
N PHE A 666 4.54 10.06 17.32
CA PHE A 666 4.09 11.34 16.76
C PHE A 666 2.77 11.85 17.36
N GLY A 667 2.12 11.05 18.24
CA GLY A 667 0.91 11.44 18.96
C GLY A 667 -0.39 10.97 18.33
N ARG A 668 -0.38 10.12 17.29
CA ARG A 668 -1.60 9.53 16.72
C ARG A 668 -2.31 8.65 17.74
N VAL A 669 -3.58 8.93 17.97
CA VAL A 669 -4.44 8.17 18.87
C VAL A 669 -4.93 6.88 18.19
N GLN A 670 -4.84 5.77 18.93
CA GLN A 670 -5.37 4.48 18.51
C GLN A 670 -6.31 3.94 19.57
N PRO A 671 -7.63 3.96 19.35
CA PRO A 671 -8.62 3.58 20.35
C PRO A 671 -8.61 2.08 20.64
N LEU A 672 -8.85 1.73 21.91
CA LEU A 672 -8.91 0.38 22.47
C LEU A 672 -10.25 0.18 23.21
N PRO A 673 -11.39 0.26 22.53
CA PRO A 673 -12.70 0.25 23.19
C PRO A 673 -13.01 -1.02 23.94
N ASP A 674 -12.40 -2.15 23.52
CA ASP A 674 -12.67 -3.47 24.08
C ASP A 674 -11.64 -3.90 25.16
N ILE A 675 -10.66 -3.06 25.53
CA ILE A 675 -9.54 -3.45 26.41
C ILE A 675 -9.98 -3.81 27.84
N ASN A 676 -11.10 -3.25 28.30
CA ASN A 676 -11.70 -3.50 29.60
C ASN A 676 -12.95 -4.41 29.53
N GLU A 677 -13.29 -4.92 28.34
CA GLU A 677 -14.45 -5.80 28.14
C GLU A 677 -14.29 -7.14 28.89
N GLY A 678 -15.42 -7.74 29.30
CA GLY A 678 -15.45 -9.07 29.91
C GLY A 678 -15.18 -10.22 28.92
N ASP A 679 -15.39 -9.99 27.61
CA ASP A 679 -15.08 -10.98 26.57
C ASP A 679 -13.56 -11.08 26.35
N PHE A 680 -13.00 -12.24 26.74
CA PHE A 680 -11.56 -12.51 26.66
C PHE A 680 -10.98 -12.34 25.25
N ARG A 681 -11.73 -12.65 24.17
CA ARG A 681 -11.24 -12.55 22.79
C ARG A 681 -11.11 -11.09 22.37
N LYS A 682 -12.11 -10.27 22.67
CA LYS A 682 -12.10 -8.83 22.40
C LYS A 682 -10.99 -8.14 23.20
N LYS A 683 -10.95 -8.38 24.49
CA LYS A 683 -9.91 -7.88 25.40
C LYS A 683 -8.51 -8.24 24.92
N SER A 684 -8.24 -9.52 24.64
CA SER A 684 -6.93 -9.99 24.16
C SER A 684 -6.53 -9.40 22.80
N LYS A 685 -7.51 -9.05 21.96
CA LYS A 685 -7.25 -8.34 20.70
C LYS A 685 -6.76 -6.91 20.97
N ASP A 686 -7.41 -6.19 21.87
CA ASP A 686 -7.03 -4.81 22.19
C ASP A 686 -5.75 -4.77 23.05
N GLU A 687 -5.48 -5.75 23.90
CA GLU A 687 -4.19 -5.88 24.60
C GLU A 687 -3.02 -6.05 23.62
N ARG A 688 -3.15 -6.91 22.60
CA ARG A 688 -2.13 -6.98 21.52
C ARG A 688 -2.01 -5.68 20.77
N LYS A 689 -3.13 -5.01 20.50
CA LYS A 689 -3.14 -3.72 19.81
C LYS A 689 -2.48 -2.63 20.66
N ALA A 690 -2.61 -2.67 21.98
CA ALA A 690 -1.96 -1.73 22.88
C ALA A 690 -0.43 -1.73 22.72
N VAL A 691 0.18 -2.88 22.43
CA VAL A 691 1.62 -3.01 22.20
C VAL A 691 2.00 -2.76 20.75
N ASN A 692 1.26 -3.34 19.80
CA ASN A 692 1.56 -3.28 18.38
C ASN A 692 1.20 -1.92 17.75
N GLY A 693 0.12 -1.30 18.23
CA GLY A 693 -0.39 -0.03 17.70
C GLY A 693 0.65 1.10 17.69
N PRO A 694 1.31 1.40 18.82
CA PRO A 694 2.38 2.40 18.85
C PRO A 694 3.49 2.15 17.84
N VAL A 695 3.89 0.89 17.61
CA VAL A 695 4.97 0.52 16.68
C VAL A 695 4.53 0.70 15.24
N GLN A 696 3.46 0.01 14.84
CA GLN A 696 2.96 0.07 13.46
C GLN A 696 2.47 1.47 13.07
N GLY A 697 1.81 2.15 14.00
CA GLY A 697 1.36 3.52 13.76
C GLY A 697 2.53 4.50 13.61
N THR A 698 3.58 4.36 14.42
CA THR A 698 4.79 5.18 14.28
C THR A 698 5.47 4.93 12.93
N SER A 699 5.56 3.65 12.47
CA SER A 699 6.05 3.34 11.13
C SER A 699 5.23 4.03 10.04
N ALA A 700 3.89 4.01 10.16
CA ALA A 700 3.01 4.70 9.22
C ALA A 700 3.20 6.22 9.23
N ASP A 701 3.36 6.83 10.41
CA ASP A 701 3.59 8.27 10.56
C ASP A 701 4.92 8.69 9.93
N ILE A 702 5.98 7.89 10.10
CA ILE A 702 7.29 8.10 9.48
C ILE A 702 7.19 8.07 7.96
N THR A 703 6.53 7.04 7.41
CA THR A 703 6.34 6.90 5.96
C THR A 703 5.55 8.08 5.39
N LYS A 704 4.47 8.50 6.06
CA LYS A 704 3.67 9.67 5.65
C LYS A 704 4.48 10.96 5.71
N LEU A 705 5.29 11.14 6.76
CA LEU A 705 6.17 12.30 6.88
C LEU A 705 7.23 12.31 5.77
N ALA A 706 7.86 11.16 5.50
CA ALA A 706 8.83 11.03 4.43
C ALA A 706 8.22 11.38 3.06
N MET A 707 7.06 10.81 2.72
CA MET A 707 6.35 11.12 1.46
C MET A 707 6.06 12.62 1.33
N SER A 708 5.64 13.25 2.43
CA SER A 708 5.32 14.69 2.47
C SER A 708 6.54 15.58 2.26
N LEU A 709 7.67 15.22 2.87
CA LEU A 709 8.92 15.95 2.73
C LEU A 709 9.53 15.74 1.34
N ILE A 710 9.44 14.54 0.80
CA ILE A 710 9.88 14.20 -0.56
C ILE A 710 9.09 15.02 -1.59
N TYR A 711 7.75 15.09 -1.47
CA TYR A 711 6.95 15.92 -2.35
C TYR A 711 7.43 17.38 -2.38
N LYS A 712 7.65 17.97 -1.19
CA LYS A 712 8.12 19.35 -1.06
C LYS A 712 9.52 19.55 -1.68
N GLU A 713 10.41 18.60 -1.50
CA GLU A 713 11.77 18.70 -2.05
C GLU A 713 11.78 18.50 -3.57
N VAL A 714 11.00 17.56 -4.10
CA VAL A 714 10.84 17.37 -5.56
C VAL A 714 10.28 18.63 -6.22
N LYS A 715 9.28 19.26 -5.58
CA LYS A 715 8.73 20.54 -6.02
C LYS A 715 9.78 21.65 -6.02
N LYS A 716 10.49 21.82 -4.92
CA LYS A 716 11.54 22.83 -4.75
C LYS A 716 12.63 22.71 -5.83
N ARG A 717 12.95 21.48 -6.25
CA ARG A 717 13.98 21.19 -7.28
C ARG A 717 13.43 21.18 -8.71
N GLY A 718 12.12 21.29 -8.90
CA GLY A 718 11.49 21.23 -10.20
C GLY A 718 11.59 19.84 -10.87
N TRP A 719 11.60 18.75 -10.10
CA TRP A 719 11.83 17.39 -10.60
C TRP A 719 10.56 16.62 -11.00
N PHE A 720 9.38 17.22 -10.99
CA PHE A 720 8.14 16.49 -11.29
C PHE A 720 8.13 15.78 -12.65
N ASP A 721 8.83 16.31 -13.64
CA ASP A 721 8.95 15.68 -14.95
C ASP A 721 10.01 14.56 -14.98
N LYS A 722 10.92 14.50 -14.01
CA LYS A 722 12.06 13.56 -13.93
C LYS A 722 11.98 12.58 -12.78
N LEU A 723 11.10 12.81 -11.81
CA LEU A 723 10.90 11.95 -10.65
C LEU A 723 9.41 11.82 -10.34
N LYS A 724 8.94 10.58 -10.21
CA LYS A 724 7.54 10.24 -9.89
C LYS A 724 7.50 9.29 -8.71
N MET A 725 6.70 9.60 -7.69
CA MET A 725 6.33 8.63 -6.65
C MET A 725 5.16 7.81 -7.18
N ILE A 726 5.31 6.49 -7.29
CA ILE A 726 4.31 5.64 -7.96
C ILE A 726 3.59 4.67 -7.05
N LEU A 727 4.26 4.15 -6.00
CA LEU A 727 3.69 3.17 -5.07
C LEU A 727 4.21 3.39 -3.64
N THR A 728 3.41 2.95 -2.67
CA THR A 728 3.87 2.67 -1.31
C THR A 728 3.38 1.30 -0.88
N VAL A 729 4.29 0.45 -0.40
CA VAL A 729 4.00 -0.93 -0.01
C VAL A 729 4.57 -1.18 1.38
N HIS A 730 3.70 -1.21 2.39
CA HIS A 730 4.09 -1.26 3.81
C HIS A 730 4.96 -0.08 4.22
N ASP A 731 6.26 -0.27 4.32
CA ASP A 731 7.32 0.66 4.66
C ASP A 731 8.26 0.99 3.48
N GLU A 732 7.96 0.46 2.29
CA GLU A 732 8.64 0.74 1.03
C GLU A 732 7.95 1.88 0.27
N ILE A 733 8.72 2.77 -0.34
CA ILE A 733 8.25 3.77 -1.32
C ILE A 733 8.95 3.49 -2.65
N VAL A 734 8.16 3.36 -3.72
CA VAL A 734 8.67 3.10 -5.05
C VAL A 734 8.55 4.35 -5.91
N PHE A 735 9.66 4.70 -6.54
CA PHE A 735 9.79 5.84 -7.44
C PHE A 735 10.11 5.39 -8.85
N GLU A 736 9.77 6.22 -9.80
CA GLU A 736 10.27 6.17 -11.16
C GLU A 736 11.10 7.43 -11.40
N ILE A 737 12.40 7.27 -11.68
CA ILE A 737 13.38 8.37 -11.73
C ILE A 737 14.14 8.33 -13.06
N HIS A 738 14.23 9.50 -13.70
CA HIS A 738 15.03 9.67 -14.90
C HIS A 738 16.53 9.73 -14.57
N GLU A 739 17.37 9.18 -15.48
CA GLU A 739 18.82 9.08 -15.27
C GLU A 739 19.50 10.45 -15.07
N ASP A 740 18.95 11.53 -15.59
CA ASP A 740 19.49 12.89 -15.39
C ASP A 740 19.57 13.31 -13.91
N VAL A 741 18.69 12.79 -13.08
CA VAL A 741 18.59 13.22 -11.68
C VAL A 741 18.78 12.08 -10.67
N ILE A 742 18.89 10.83 -11.10
CA ILE A 742 18.89 9.66 -10.21
C ILE A 742 20.06 9.71 -9.20
N GLY A 743 21.23 10.13 -9.65
CA GLY A 743 22.43 10.25 -8.81
C GLY A 743 22.29 11.25 -7.67
N GLU A 744 21.60 12.38 -7.93
CA GLU A 744 21.31 13.40 -6.92
C GLU A 744 20.07 13.03 -6.09
N ALA A 745 19.06 12.43 -6.71
CA ALA A 745 17.79 12.12 -6.08
C ALA A 745 17.92 11.05 -4.97
N ILE A 746 18.68 9.98 -5.20
CA ILE A 746 18.80 8.88 -4.22
C ILE A 746 19.32 9.34 -2.86
N PRO A 747 20.45 10.07 -2.76
CA PRO A 747 20.91 10.61 -1.47
C PRO A 747 19.87 11.50 -0.78
N VAL A 748 19.19 12.35 -1.55
CA VAL A 748 18.14 13.24 -1.02
C VAL A 748 16.96 12.43 -0.48
N LEU A 749 16.45 11.46 -1.24
CA LEU A 749 15.31 10.63 -0.84
C LEU A 749 15.63 9.79 0.41
N THR A 750 16.79 9.13 0.44
CA THR A 750 17.23 8.31 1.56
C THR A 750 17.40 9.16 2.83
N ASN A 751 17.95 10.37 2.71
CA ASN A 751 18.09 11.29 3.84
C ASN A 751 16.72 11.75 4.35
N LEU A 752 15.79 12.11 3.48
CA LEU A 752 14.43 12.51 3.87
C LEU A 752 13.64 11.36 4.51
N MET A 753 13.89 10.11 4.15
CA MET A 753 13.27 8.96 4.79
C MET A 753 13.87 8.67 6.18
N SER A 754 15.19 8.71 6.33
CA SER A 754 15.87 8.20 7.54
C SER A 754 16.36 9.28 8.51
N ARG A 755 16.55 10.53 8.08
CA ARG A 755 17.23 11.59 8.84
C ARG A 755 16.50 12.94 8.85
N ASN A 756 15.19 12.96 8.72
CA ASN A 756 14.43 14.21 8.76
C ASN A 756 14.26 14.77 10.19
N LYS A 757 13.93 16.06 10.30
CA LYS A 757 13.74 16.76 11.60
C LYS A 757 12.65 16.14 12.48
N GLY A 758 11.61 15.55 11.90
CA GLY A 758 10.55 14.86 12.66
C GLY A 758 11.09 13.63 13.39
N ILE A 759 12.03 12.90 12.77
CA ILE A 759 12.75 11.77 13.36
C ILE A 759 13.72 12.29 14.45
N ALA A 760 14.48 13.33 14.15
CA ALA A 760 15.42 13.96 15.10
C ALA A 760 14.75 14.34 16.42
N ASN A 761 13.56 14.92 16.36
CA ASN A 761 12.82 15.38 17.53
C ASN A 761 12.31 14.25 18.44
N GLN A 762 12.39 12.98 18.02
CA GLN A 762 11.95 11.84 18.85
C GLN A 762 13.00 11.37 19.87
N GLY A 763 14.25 11.83 19.78
CA GLY A 763 15.33 11.44 20.70
C GLY A 763 15.56 9.91 20.69
N TRP A 764 15.64 9.31 19.52
CA TRP A 764 15.80 7.87 19.35
C TRP A 764 17.23 7.42 19.66
N ALA A 765 17.35 6.19 20.18
CA ALA A 765 18.60 5.58 20.56
C ALA A 765 19.29 4.84 19.39
N VAL A 766 18.50 4.36 18.41
CA VAL A 766 19.01 3.64 17.24
C VAL A 766 18.53 4.30 15.95
N PRO A 767 19.39 4.38 14.91
CA PRO A 767 19.06 5.05 13.66
C PRO A 767 18.01 4.28 12.87
N LEU A 768 17.22 4.99 12.07
CA LEU A 768 16.48 4.37 10.96
C LEU A 768 17.44 4.26 9.77
N LEU A 769 17.38 3.10 9.11
CA LEU A 769 18.15 2.85 7.90
C LEU A 769 17.19 2.53 6.77
N VAL A 770 17.63 2.77 5.54
CA VAL A 770 16.89 2.40 4.33
C VAL A 770 17.77 1.62 3.38
N ASP A 771 17.17 0.63 2.73
CA ASP A 771 17.76 -0.15 1.66
C ASP A 771 17.24 0.39 0.32
N VAL A 772 18.10 0.48 -0.69
CA VAL A 772 17.77 1.00 -2.01
C VAL A 772 17.96 -0.10 -3.05
N GLU A 773 16.93 -0.30 -3.86
CA GLU A 773 16.92 -1.23 -4.98
C GLU A 773 16.59 -0.46 -6.27
N ILE A 774 17.34 -0.71 -7.36
CA ILE A 774 17.21 0.00 -8.63
C ILE A 774 17.07 -1.00 -9.77
N GLY A 775 16.11 -0.80 -10.66
CA GLY A 775 15.92 -1.71 -11.79
C GLY A 775 15.06 -1.13 -12.90
N LYS A 776 15.02 -1.81 -14.04
CA LYS A 776 14.05 -1.52 -15.10
C LYS A 776 12.68 -2.07 -14.77
N THR A 777 12.61 -3.05 -13.86
CA THR A 777 11.37 -3.61 -13.32
C THR A 777 11.46 -3.71 -11.80
N TRP A 778 10.32 -3.76 -11.13
CA TRP A 778 10.26 -3.89 -9.67
C TRP A 778 10.63 -5.31 -9.18
N GLY A 779 10.63 -6.31 -10.08
CA GLY A 779 10.89 -7.71 -9.72
C GLY A 779 12.36 -8.14 -9.79
N VAL A 780 13.21 -7.44 -10.53
CA VAL A 780 14.64 -7.77 -10.69
C VAL A 780 15.52 -6.53 -10.45
N PRO A 781 15.46 -5.97 -9.25
CA PRO A 781 16.28 -4.80 -8.93
C PRO A 781 17.74 -5.19 -8.69
N TYR A 782 18.63 -4.21 -8.81
CA TYR A 782 19.99 -4.22 -8.31
C TYR A 782 20.02 -3.48 -6.98
N ASP A 783 20.65 -4.07 -5.95
CA ASP A 783 20.91 -3.34 -4.71
C ASP A 783 22.18 -2.47 -4.85
N LEU A 784 22.42 -1.58 -3.90
CA LEU A 784 23.62 -0.74 -3.91
C LEU A 784 24.92 -1.55 -3.87
N LYS A 785 24.90 -2.78 -3.31
CA LYS A 785 26.06 -3.67 -3.29
C LYS A 785 26.33 -4.23 -4.68
N ASP A 786 25.29 -4.61 -5.43
CA ASP A 786 25.39 -5.06 -6.80
C ASP A 786 25.96 -3.97 -7.70
N LEU A 787 25.48 -2.74 -7.52
CA LEU A 787 25.98 -1.57 -8.26
C LEU A 787 27.47 -1.31 -7.97
N LYS A 788 27.88 -1.37 -6.70
CA LYS A 788 29.29 -1.21 -6.29
C LYS A 788 30.19 -2.34 -6.82
N ARG A 789 29.69 -3.57 -6.87
CA ARG A 789 30.44 -4.71 -7.41
C ARG A 789 30.51 -4.75 -8.93
N GLY A 790 29.59 -4.05 -9.61
CA GLY A 790 29.44 -4.08 -11.06
C GLY A 790 28.72 -5.33 -11.60
N TYR A 791 28.25 -6.22 -10.73
CA TYR A 791 27.46 -7.39 -11.10
C TYR A 791 26.52 -7.84 -9.98
N LYS A 792 25.46 -8.54 -10.39
CA LYS A 792 24.54 -9.24 -9.49
C LYS A 792 24.74 -10.75 -9.60
N GLU A 793 24.81 -11.42 -8.47
CA GLU A 793 24.82 -12.88 -8.41
C GLU A 793 23.39 -13.42 -8.59
N LYS A 794 23.19 -14.29 -9.55
CA LYS A 794 21.90 -14.89 -9.87
C LYS A 794 22.01 -16.40 -9.97
N LEU A 795 21.13 -17.11 -9.26
CA LEU A 795 20.97 -18.55 -9.42
C LEU A 795 20.14 -18.84 -10.67
N VAL A 796 20.66 -19.65 -11.58
CA VAL A 796 19.94 -20.11 -12.77
C VAL A 796 19.84 -21.62 -12.74
N PRO A 797 18.75 -22.23 -13.27
CA PRO A 797 18.63 -23.67 -13.36
C PRO A 797 19.78 -24.27 -14.16
N ASP A 798 20.39 -25.35 -13.66
CA ASP A 798 21.50 -26.08 -14.28
C ASP A 798 21.21 -27.58 -14.33
N GLY A 799 20.05 -27.96 -14.83
CA GLY A 799 19.60 -29.34 -14.95
C GLY A 799 18.95 -29.91 -13.69
N VAL A 800 18.93 -31.23 -13.58
CA VAL A 800 18.45 -31.98 -12.42
C VAL A 800 19.53 -32.90 -11.90
N ASP A 801 19.53 -33.21 -10.60
CA ASP A 801 20.43 -34.20 -10.01
C ASP A 801 19.95 -35.64 -10.29
N GLU A 802 20.71 -36.62 -9.80
CA GLU A 802 20.41 -38.05 -9.95
C GLU A 802 19.09 -38.46 -9.24
N GLU A 803 18.61 -37.64 -8.31
CA GLU A 803 17.35 -37.81 -7.58
C GLU A 803 16.17 -37.03 -8.24
N GLY A 804 16.41 -36.39 -9.40
CA GLY A 804 15.38 -35.57 -10.12
C GLY A 804 15.16 -34.16 -9.54
N LYS A 805 15.98 -33.72 -8.60
CA LYS A 805 15.91 -32.36 -8.03
C LYS A 805 16.63 -31.37 -8.94
N LYS A 806 16.03 -30.19 -9.13
CA LYS A 806 16.64 -29.11 -9.93
C LYS A 806 17.96 -28.65 -9.31
N LYS A 807 19.01 -28.71 -10.12
CA LYS A 807 20.30 -28.08 -9.82
C LYS A 807 20.27 -26.62 -10.24
N TYR A 808 21.00 -25.80 -9.49
CA TYR A 808 21.15 -24.38 -9.81
C TYR A 808 22.63 -24.03 -9.80
N LYS A 809 23.06 -23.22 -10.74
CA LYS A 809 24.39 -22.61 -10.73
C LYS A 809 24.28 -21.12 -10.53
N GLU A 810 25.26 -20.55 -9.85
CA GLU A 810 25.39 -19.11 -9.67
C GLU A 810 26.08 -18.51 -10.89
N ILE A 811 25.46 -17.48 -11.48
CA ILE A 811 26.04 -16.69 -12.55
C ILE A 811 26.14 -15.23 -12.11
N GLN A 812 27.14 -14.52 -12.62
CA GLN A 812 27.26 -13.07 -12.46
C GLN A 812 26.56 -12.37 -13.62
N VAL A 813 25.55 -11.59 -13.31
CA VAL A 813 24.83 -10.74 -14.27
C VAL A 813 25.43 -9.34 -14.14
N PRO A 814 26.07 -8.79 -15.18
CA PRO A 814 26.68 -7.47 -15.10
C PRO A 814 25.61 -6.41 -14.84
N VAL A 815 25.97 -5.39 -14.06
CA VAL A 815 25.17 -4.19 -13.91
C VAL A 815 25.13 -3.45 -15.26
N PRO A 816 23.97 -2.96 -15.71
CA PRO A 816 23.88 -2.18 -16.93
C PRO A 816 24.84 -0.98 -16.91
N GLU A 817 25.55 -0.75 -18.03
CA GLU A 817 26.55 0.30 -18.14
C GLU A 817 26.02 1.69 -17.81
N SER A 818 24.74 1.94 -18.15
CA SER A 818 24.03 3.19 -17.82
C SER A 818 23.92 3.43 -16.31
N LEU A 819 23.69 2.38 -15.51
CA LEU A 819 23.71 2.49 -14.04
C LEU A 819 25.14 2.54 -13.48
N GLY A 820 26.06 1.77 -14.09
CA GLY A 820 27.47 1.82 -13.73
C GLY A 820 28.05 3.21 -13.82
N ARG A 821 27.84 3.92 -14.91
CA ARG A 821 28.32 5.30 -15.08
C ARG A 821 27.80 6.27 -14.00
N ILE A 822 26.52 6.16 -13.65
CA ILE A 822 25.90 7.05 -12.63
C ILE A 822 26.56 6.91 -11.26
N PHE A 823 27.06 5.69 -10.91
CA PHE A 823 27.61 5.40 -9.60
C PHE A 823 29.13 5.19 -9.60
N TYR A 824 29.73 4.81 -10.75
CA TYR A 824 31.21 4.67 -10.87
C TYR A 824 31.93 6.00 -11.00
N GLU A 825 31.31 7.00 -11.64
CA GLU A 825 31.87 8.35 -11.72
C GLU A 825 31.85 9.10 -10.36
N GLN A 826 31.11 8.58 -9.37
CA GLN A 826 31.05 9.13 -8.01
C GLN A 826 31.94 8.40 -7.00
N GLY A 827 32.83 7.51 -7.46
CA GLY A 827 33.92 6.87 -6.76
C GLY A 827 33.71 6.50 -5.30
N SER A 828 33.59 5.22 -4.99
CA SER A 828 33.99 4.69 -3.70
C SER A 828 34.50 3.27 -3.88
N GLU A 829 35.81 3.12 -3.76
CA GLU A 829 36.44 1.82 -3.52
C GLU A 829 36.37 1.49 -2.02
N GLU A 830 35.28 0.83 -1.59
CA GLU A 830 35.39 -0.15 -0.53
C GLU A 830 35.36 -1.53 -1.15
N GLN A 831 36.50 -1.96 -1.64
CA GLN A 831 36.72 -3.35 -2.02
C GLN A 831 36.69 -4.24 -0.78
N ALA A 832 35.90 -5.31 -0.83
CA ALA A 832 36.08 -6.44 0.08
C ALA A 832 37.56 -6.88 0.01
N PRO A 833 38.22 -7.20 1.14
CA PRO A 833 39.66 -7.48 1.16
C PRO A 833 40.00 -8.69 0.28
N LYS A 834 40.57 -8.43 -0.89
CA LYS A 834 41.37 -9.41 -1.59
C LYS A 834 42.63 -9.63 -0.74
N LYS A 835 42.91 -10.85 -0.38
CA LYS A 835 44.21 -11.23 0.22
C LYS A 835 45.33 -10.76 -0.71
N GLU A 836 46.15 -9.90 -0.14
CA GLU A 836 47.51 -9.47 -0.47
C GLU A 836 47.90 -9.18 -1.93
N VAL A 837 48.12 -7.87 -2.22
CA VAL A 837 49.40 -7.34 -2.71
C VAL A 837 49.50 -5.87 -2.32
N LYS A 838 50.60 -5.48 -1.70
CA LYS A 838 50.90 -4.12 -1.19
C LYS A 838 51.19 -3.15 -2.34
N SER A 839 50.39 -2.11 -2.47
CA SER A 839 50.76 -0.77 -2.96
C SER A 839 49.80 0.25 -2.36
N GLU A 840 50.29 1.37 -1.82
CA GLU A 840 49.52 2.43 -1.21
C GLU A 840 48.53 3.03 -2.24
N PRO A 841 47.23 3.23 -1.92
CA PRO A 841 46.30 3.86 -2.82
C PRO A 841 46.34 5.36 -2.71
N SER A 842 46.39 6.03 -3.86
CA SER A 842 46.15 7.48 -3.98
C SER A 842 44.66 7.75 -3.67
N LYS A 843 44.36 8.82 -2.89
CA LYS A 843 42.99 9.27 -2.62
C LYS A 843 42.23 9.58 -3.92
N PRO A 844 40.96 9.21 -4.05
CA PRO A 844 40.18 9.55 -5.23
C PRO A 844 40.05 11.07 -5.39
N VAL A 845 40.17 11.54 -6.63
CA VAL A 845 40.03 12.96 -6.98
C VAL A 845 38.69 13.15 -7.70
N TYR A 846 37.82 13.97 -7.12
CA TYR A 846 36.52 14.31 -7.67
C TYR A 846 36.55 15.67 -8.34
N THR A 847 36.19 15.77 -9.62
CA THR A 847 36.08 17.02 -10.35
C THR A 847 34.63 17.42 -10.46
N ILE A 848 34.24 18.52 -9.86
CA ILE A 848 32.89 19.09 -9.96
C ILE A 848 32.87 20.01 -11.18
N GLY A 849 32.07 19.67 -12.19
CA GLY A 849 31.87 20.44 -13.40
C GLY A 849 30.97 21.66 -13.20
N GLU A 850 30.31 22.14 -14.24
CA GLU A 850 29.55 23.40 -14.28
C GLU A 850 28.30 23.41 -13.38
N LEU A 851 28.51 23.51 -12.08
CA LEU A 851 27.46 23.72 -11.08
C LEU A 851 27.50 25.18 -10.56
N THR A 852 26.37 25.66 -10.10
CA THR A 852 26.39 26.95 -9.35
C THR A 852 27.19 26.82 -8.06
N LYS A 853 27.66 27.93 -7.53
CA LYS A 853 28.51 27.94 -6.35
C LYS A 853 27.88 27.28 -5.12
N GLU A 854 26.56 27.31 -5.00
CA GLU A 854 25.79 26.73 -3.91
C GLU A 854 25.57 25.21 -4.11
N GLU A 855 25.32 24.77 -5.32
CA GLU A 855 25.21 23.35 -5.70
C GLU A 855 26.57 22.65 -5.54
N ALA A 856 27.64 23.25 -6.02
CA ALA A 856 29.01 22.76 -5.84
C ALA A 856 29.36 22.58 -4.36
N ARG A 857 28.94 23.52 -3.50
CA ARG A 857 29.15 23.47 -2.05
C ARG A 857 28.43 22.27 -1.41
N ASN A 858 27.18 22.06 -1.77
CA ASN A 858 26.38 20.97 -1.19
C ASN A 858 26.90 19.58 -1.59
N VAL A 859 27.32 19.41 -2.84
CA VAL A 859 27.94 18.17 -3.33
C VAL A 859 29.32 17.97 -2.69
N ALA A 860 30.11 19.02 -2.55
CA ALA A 860 31.43 18.94 -1.93
C ALA A 860 31.36 18.60 -0.43
N LEU A 861 30.45 19.22 0.32
CA LEU A 861 30.18 18.87 1.73
C LEU A 861 29.83 17.41 1.89
N TRP A 862 28.95 16.90 1.04
CA TRP A 862 28.55 15.48 1.08
C TRP A 862 29.72 14.54 0.77
N LEU A 863 30.54 14.84 -0.24
CA LEU A 863 31.70 14.03 -0.63
C LEU A 863 32.81 14.04 0.45
N VAL A 864 33.04 15.16 1.09
CA VAL A 864 34.04 15.27 2.17
C VAL A 864 33.57 14.54 3.43
N GLU A 865 32.29 14.70 3.81
CA GLU A 865 31.73 14.09 5.02
C GLU A 865 31.52 12.56 4.93
N ASN A 866 31.20 12.03 3.72
CA ASN A 866 30.84 10.63 3.57
C ASN A 866 31.94 9.77 2.92
N GLU A 867 32.85 10.35 2.11
CA GLU A 867 33.83 9.59 1.31
C GLU A 867 35.30 9.94 1.65
N GLY A 868 35.55 11.02 2.36
CA GLY A 868 36.94 11.46 2.73
C GLY A 868 37.82 11.75 1.51
N GLY A 869 37.23 12.00 0.36
CA GLY A 869 37.91 12.25 -0.90
C GLY A 869 38.45 13.66 -1.07
N ILE A 870 39.24 13.88 -2.11
CA ILE A 870 39.72 15.22 -2.51
C ILE A 870 38.73 15.80 -3.52
N VAL A 871 38.15 16.97 -3.22
CA VAL A 871 37.21 17.65 -4.12
C VAL A 871 37.97 18.73 -4.90
N GLN A 872 37.87 18.66 -6.25
CA GLN A 872 38.50 19.68 -7.11
C GLN A 872 37.41 20.46 -7.84
N TYR A 873 37.48 21.78 -7.78
CA TYR A 873 36.69 22.69 -8.57
C TYR A 873 37.62 23.49 -9.49
N ASN A 874 37.36 23.38 -10.79
CA ASN A 874 38.22 23.97 -11.84
C ASN A 874 39.69 23.55 -11.72
N ASN A 875 39.97 22.26 -11.48
CA ASN A 875 41.30 21.67 -11.28
C ASN A 875 42.09 22.19 -10.06
N LYS A 876 41.42 22.77 -9.10
CA LYS A 876 42.03 23.16 -7.80
C LYS A 876 41.39 22.35 -6.67
N ASP A 877 42.22 21.80 -5.79
CA ASP A 877 41.77 21.15 -4.57
C ASP A 877 41.06 22.16 -3.68
N VAL A 878 39.80 21.95 -3.40
CA VAL A 878 38.98 22.80 -2.54
C VAL A 878 38.46 22.05 -1.31
N SER A 879 38.94 20.84 -1.07
CA SER A 879 38.49 19.99 0.06
C SER A 879 38.63 20.69 1.42
N ALA A 880 39.69 21.46 1.61
CA ALA A 880 39.93 22.20 2.83
C ALA A 880 38.97 23.37 3.09
N LEU A 881 38.16 23.76 2.08
CA LEU A 881 37.17 24.84 2.24
C LEU A 881 35.83 24.32 2.81
N PHE A 882 35.72 23.02 2.95
CA PHE A 882 34.46 22.33 3.34
C PHE A 882 34.65 21.45 4.61
N ILE A 883 35.83 21.40 5.17
CA ILE A 883 36.12 20.87 6.52
C ILE A 883 36.02 22.02 7.51
#